data_b32bf22eccde05cc69c5f7321eb2bd1a
#
_entry.id   b32bf22eccde05cc69c5f7321eb2bd1a
#
_cell.length_a   1.000
_cell.length_b   1.000
_cell.length_c   1.000
_cell.angle_alpha   90.00
_cell.angle_beta   90.00
_cell.angle_gamma   90.00
#
_symmetry.space_group_name_H-M   'P 1'
#
loop_
_entity.id
_entity.type
_entity.pdbx_description
1 polymer ?
#
loop_
_entity_poly.entity_id
_entity_poly.type
_entity_poly.pdbx_seq_one_letter_code
_entity_poly.pdbx_strand_id
1 'polypeptide(L)'
;MFIRSAEQFFEAVFSREGPLQKLPRFEIRTGQKEMALLIYNAYKSQEIVCVEAGTGTGKSLAYLLSAIYWAIQHKKRTVISTHTIALQEQLMNKDIPFLLKALQVDLKVSLAKGMNNYLCLKKLKILEDQILFFPEQEIRLLQASLKTTEEGTCSEMPFKISQSVWDKVSAERDSCDHIRCPHYKECYFFKARRRVLDSQLIIVNHHLLLADYKSRLQQVKDSPLPPYEYLIIDEAHHLEPIALQSSAQRLEKRYLLYLLSRLFSETQPENALCRLIGKDLLGLNRYSLELQKKIEVDILGQKKVCSLLIEQIFTHDCFSKIDAKYRITDAFKQTPIWKEEILPSLSMLAKELMGLAVIIQGLKQELDQYSEEKLHTHALELHSLKSRLEEESKKISVFCINEPSIKRVQWLEKTSQNLSYIDTNLDIALFLGKQFFTPLHAAVLCSATLATQNSFSFIKRTLGLDQIDKVVHEKIYPSPFSFDTQALFLVPKDIPLPSDPYFLLDIAQTIGEIIVISQGSVFVLFTSFEMLHDCFQRLQSSYPILKQGDLPRHMLLEKFKQTPGQVLLATDSFWEGVDVPGDALRCVIIVKLPFAVPSDPLHEAYIEAMRQDGKNPFLEYTVPQAIIQFKQGFGRLLRSQQDKGCILCLDHRLLSKAYGKLFLNSLPSCKKYFGSKENIYKEMKSFLWKKKEILA
;
A
#
# COMPACT_ATOMS: atom_id res chain seq x y z
N MET A 1 -2.78 35.12 -16.17
CA MET A 1 -1.55 34.45 -15.65
C MET A 1 -1.05 33.34 -16.58
N PHE A 2 -1.90 32.52 -17.16
CA PHE A 2 -1.53 31.38 -18.03
C PHE A 2 -1.15 31.73 -19.51
N ILE A 3 -1.18 32.99 -19.91
CA ILE A 3 -0.78 33.44 -21.26
C ILE A 3 0.76 33.64 -21.35
N ARG A 4 1.49 33.48 -20.23
CA ARG A 4 2.94 33.66 -20.14
C ARG A 4 3.68 32.35 -20.44
N SER A 5 4.99 32.46 -20.78
CA SER A 5 5.82 31.25 -20.83
C SER A 5 5.82 30.51 -19.50
N ALA A 6 6.17 29.22 -19.49
CA ALA A 6 6.23 28.46 -18.27
C ALA A 6 7.17 29.06 -17.22
N GLU A 7 8.32 29.55 -17.67
CA GLU A 7 9.29 30.21 -16.80
C GLU A 7 8.68 31.45 -16.13
N GLN A 8 8.03 32.30 -16.91
CA GLN A 8 7.35 33.51 -16.40
C GLN A 8 6.19 33.16 -15.47
N PHE A 9 5.46 32.10 -15.76
CA PHE A 9 4.40 31.61 -14.90
C PHE A 9 4.94 31.16 -13.52
N PHE A 10 5.94 30.26 -13.51
CA PHE A 10 6.52 29.78 -12.26
C PHE A 10 7.23 30.88 -11.49
N GLU A 11 7.91 31.82 -12.19
CA GLU A 11 8.48 33.01 -11.55
C GLU A 11 7.42 33.83 -10.81
N ALA A 12 6.32 34.13 -11.48
CA ALA A 12 5.22 34.90 -10.88
C ALA A 12 4.55 34.15 -9.70
N VAL A 13 4.35 32.82 -9.81
CA VAL A 13 3.69 32.02 -8.77
C VAL A 13 4.55 31.93 -7.51
N PHE A 14 5.86 31.75 -7.65
CA PHE A 14 6.81 31.64 -6.53
C PHE A 14 7.41 32.96 -6.08
N SER A 15 6.98 34.11 -6.65
CA SER A 15 7.45 35.43 -6.24
C SER A 15 6.93 35.83 -4.85
N ARG A 16 7.54 36.88 -4.26
CA ARG A 16 7.10 37.44 -2.95
C ARG A 16 5.68 38.00 -2.99
N GLU A 17 5.20 38.43 -4.15
CA GLU A 17 3.85 38.94 -4.38
C GLU A 17 2.95 37.88 -5.04
N GLY A 18 3.43 36.66 -5.18
CA GLY A 18 2.75 35.58 -5.86
C GLY A 18 1.57 35.00 -5.09
N PRO A 19 0.69 34.28 -5.80
CA PRO A 19 -0.54 33.74 -5.21
C PRO A 19 -0.29 32.76 -4.06
N LEU A 20 0.88 32.11 -3.99
CA LEU A 20 1.24 31.19 -2.91
C LEU A 20 1.45 31.88 -1.55
N GLN A 21 1.72 33.21 -1.53
CA GLN A 21 1.85 33.97 -0.28
C GLN A 21 0.55 34.00 0.53
N LYS A 22 -0.59 33.69 -0.09
CA LYS A 22 -1.87 33.55 0.60
C LYS A 22 -1.97 32.27 1.47
N LEU A 23 -1.01 31.35 1.34
CA LEU A 23 -0.91 30.18 2.21
C LEU A 23 -0.47 30.60 3.61
N PRO A 24 -1.16 30.17 4.67
CA PRO A 24 -0.67 30.35 6.04
C PRO A 24 0.71 29.72 6.19
N ARG A 25 1.68 30.50 6.65
CA ARG A 25 3.07 30.05 6.87
C ARG A 25 3.82 29.59 5.59
N PHE A 26 3.44 30.10 4.41
CA PHE A 26 4.20 29.83 3.19
C PHE A 26 5.57 30.52 3.24
N GLU A 27 6.60 29.75 2.97
CA GLU A 27 7.98 30.20 2.84
C GLU A 27 8.45 29.95 1.40
N ILE A 28 9.12 30.93 0.79
CA ILE A 28 9.70 30.77 -0.54
C ILE A 28 10.88 29.80 -0.45
N ARG A 29 10.87 28.77 -1.26
CA ARG A 29 11.91 27.74 -1.33
C ARG A 29 12.40 27.63 -2.77
N THR A 30 13.65 27.97 -3.01
CA THR A 30 14.25 27.99 -4.36
C THR A 30 14.16 26.64 -5.06
N GLY A 31 14.44 25.55 -4.35
CA GLY A 31 14.33 24.19 -4.90
C GLY A 31 12.92 23.80 -5.36
N GLN A 32 11.88 24.41 -4.81
CA GLN A 32 10.49 24.15 -5.19
C GLN A 32 10.18 24.69 -6.59
N LYS A 33 10.62 25.89 -6.91
CA LYS A 33 10.47 26.49 -8.25
C LYS A 33 11.29 25.72 -9.29
N GLU A 34 12.54 25.39 -8.96
CA GLU A 34 13.40 24.61 -9.85
C GLU A 34 12.81 23.23 -10.15
N MET A 35 12.27 22.56 -9.13
CA MET A 35 11.59 21.27 -9.30
C MET A 35 10.37 21.39 -10.23
N ALA A 36 9.55 22.43 -10.06
CA ALA A 36 8.39 22.65 -10.92
C ALA A 36 8.80 22.87 -12.38
N LEU A 37 9.85 23.66 -12.64
CA LEU A 37 10.39 23.85 -13.98
C LEU A 37 10.99 22.57 -14.58
N LEU A 38 11.70 21.78 -13.77
CA LEU A 38 12.27 20.50 -14.21
C LEU A 38 11.16 19.54 -14.67
N ILE A 39 10.08 19.44 -13.89
CA ILE A 39 8.93 18.59 -14.22
C ILE A 39 8.23 19.06 -15.50
N TYR A 40 8.01 20.37 -15.64
CA TYR A 40 7.43 20.94 -16.86
C TYR A 40 8.29 20.65 -18.09
N ASN A 41 9.61 20.83 -18.00
CA ASN A 41 10.52 20.55 -19.11
C ASN A 41 10.51 19.07 -19.50
N ALA A 42 10.50 18.16 -18.54
CA ALA A 42 10.38 16.73 -18.79
C ALA A 42 9.05 16.36 -19.47
N TYR A 43 7.96 17.00 -19.10
CA TYR A 43 6.68 16.83 -19.81
C TYR A 43 6.76 17.29 -21.27
N LYS A 44 7.40 18.43 -21.51
CA LYS A 44 7.60 18.98 -22.86
C LYS A 44 8.49 18.09 -23.73
N SER A 45 9.56 17.55 -23.16
CA SER A 45 10.54 16.71 -23.86
C SER A 45 10.17 15.23 -23.89
N GLN A 46 9.08 14.83 -23.22
CA GLN A 46 8.61 13.43 -23.08
C GLN A 46 9.65 12.52 -22.41
N GLU A 47 10.21 12.99 -21.31
CA GLU A 47 11.29 12.35 -20.55
C GLU A 47 10.83 11.92 -19.16
N ILE A 48 11.68 11.20 -18.45
CA ILE A 48 11.46 10.75 -17.09
C ILE A 48 12.31 11.57 -16.13
N VAL A 49 11.76 11.87 -14.95
CA VAL A 49 12.47 12.58 -13.89
C VAL A 49 12.45 11.79 -12.61
N CYS A 50 13.61 11.58 -12.01
CA CYS A 50 13.77 11.05 -10.66
C CYS A 50 14.21 12.19 -9.74
N VAL A 51 13.40 12.52 -8.74
CA VAL A 51 13.64 13.62 -7.81
C VAL A 51 13.66 13.14 -6.37
N GLU A 52 14.76 13.36 -5.67
CA GLU A 52 14.76 13.36 -4.23
C GLU A 52 14.56 14.81 -3.75
N ALA A 53 13.46 15.06 -3.05
CA ALA A 53 13.17 16.36 -2.47
C ALA A 53 13.06 16.19 -0.95
N GLY A 54 14.09 16.58 -0.22
CA GLY A 54 14.17 16.43 1.24
C GLY A 54 12.95 16.97 1.97
N THR A 55 12.72 16.52 3.21
CA THR A 55 11.58 16.96 4.00
C THR A 55 11.51 18.49 4.06
N GLY A 56 10.30 19.03 3.92
CA GLY A 56 10.10 20.47 3.94
C GLY A 56 10.32 21.21 2.62
N THR A 57 10.80 20.59 1.56
CA THR A 57 10.98 21.26 0.25
C THR A 57 9.67 21.69 -0.41
N GLY A 58 8.54 21.09 -0.02
CA GLY A 58 7.24 21.36 -0.66
C GLY A 58 7.06 20.67 -2.00
N LYS A 59 7.57 19.44 -2.14
CA LYS A 59 7.49 18.61 -3.35
C LYS A 59 6.08 18.54 -3.95
N SER A 60 5.04 18.41 -3.10
CA SER A 60 3.65 18.30 -3.56
C SER A 60 3.20 19.55 -4.31
N LEU A 61 3.50 20.74 -3.81
CA LEU A 61 3.18 21.98 -4.49
C LEU A 61 3.92 22.11 -5.82
N ALA A 62 5.19 21.70 -5.89
CA ALA A 62 5.98 21.77 -7.11
C ALA A 62 5.37 20.90 -8.23
N TYR A 63 5.12 19.62 -7.96
CA TYR A 63 4.56 18.75 -9.00
C TYR A 63 3.09 19.07 -9.32
N LEU A 64 2.29 19.51 -8.34
CA LEU A 64 0.92 19.93 -8.59
C LEU A 64 0.84 21.17 -9.50
N LEU A 65 1.69 22.19 -9.26
CA LEU A 65 1.74 23.37 -10.10
C LEU A 65 2.11 23.04 -11.54
N SER A 66 3.08 22.16 -11.73
CA SER A 66 3.47 21.70 -13.07
C SER A 66 2.34 20.94 -13.76
N ALA A 67 1.66 20.03 -13.04
CA ALA A 67 0.55 19.26 -13.57
C ALA A 67 -0.67 20.16 -13.90
N ILE A 68 -1.00 21.13 -13.04
CA ILE A 68 -2.08 22.10 -13.26
C ILE A 68 -1.77 22.97 -14.48
N TYR A 69 -0.57 23.53 -14.55
CA TYR A 69 -0.15 24.34 -15.69
C TYR A 69 -0.22 23.53 -17.01
N TRP A 70 0.30 22.29 -16.99
CA TRP A 70 0.27 21.39 -18.14
C TRP A 70 -1.14 21.06 -18.60
N ALA A 71 -2.03 20.72 -17.66
CA ALA A 71 -3.42 20.39 -17.94
C ALA A 71 -4.19 21.56 -18.57
N ILE A 72 -3.93 22.79 -18.12
CA ILE A 72 -4.60 23.98 -18.66
C ILE A 72 -4.07 24.34 -20.03
N GLN A 73 -2.74 24.34 -20.24
CA GLN A 73 -2.12 24.74 -21.50
C GLN A 73 -2.30 23.72 -22.61
N HIS A 74 -2.16 22.45 -22.30
CA HIS A 74 -2.11 21.38 -23.30
C HIS A 74 -3.38 20.52 -23.31
N LYS A 75 -4.32 20.72 -22.38
CA LYS A 75 -5.55 19.92 -22.21
C LYS A 75 -5.29 18.42 -22.09
N LYS A 76 -4.11 18.07 -21.58
CA LYS A 76 -3.66 16.69 -21.37
C LYS A 76 -3.89 16.27 -19.94
N ARG A 77 -4.22 14.99 -19.75
CA ARG A 77 -4.48 14.37 -18.44
C ARG A 77 -3.19 13.97 -17.77
N THR A 78 -3.11 14.25 -16.46
CA THR A 78 -2.05 13.75 -15.57
C THR A 78 -2.65 12.88 -14.49
N VAL A 79 -2.08 11.70 -14.27
CA VAL A 79 -2.37 10.84 -13.12
C VAL A 79 -1.32 11.09 -12.07
N ILE A 80 -1.76 11.26 -10.81
CA ILE A 80 -0.90 11.44 -9.64
C ILE A 80 -1.13 10.26 -8.72
N SER A 81 -0.11 9.43 -8.55
CA SER A 81 -0.17 8.25 -7.71
C SER A 81 0.57 8.50 -6.40
N THR A 82 -0.07 8.18 -5.26
CA THR A 82 0.53 8.30 -3.93
C THR A 82 0.45 6.96 -3.18
N HIS A 83 1.21 6.83 -2.10
CA HIS A 83 1.23 5.58 -1.34
C HIS A 83 0.02 5.43 -0.40
N THR A 84 -0.36 6.46 0.35
CA THR A 84 -1.34 6.36 1.44
C THR A 84 -2.64 7.11 1.16
N ILE A 85 -3.74 6.63 1.76
CA ILE A 85 -5.05 7.30 1.72
C ILE A 85 -4.95 8.72 2.31
N ALA A 86 -4.21 8.89 3.40
CA ALA A 86 -4.03 10.19 4.04
C ALA A 86 -3.39 11.23 3.10
N LEU A 87 -2.39 10.83 2.30
CA LEU A 87 -1.78 11.70 1.28
C LEU A 87 -2.77 12.02 0.15
N GLN A 88 -3.59 11.05 -0.27
CA GLN A 88 -4.63 11.29 -1.27
C GLN A 88 -5.64 12.34 -0.77
N GLU A 89 -6.09 12.19 0.47
CA GLU A 89 -7.04 13.12 1.11
C GLU A 89 -6.42 14.52 1.31
N GLN A 90 -5.15 14.59 1.70
CA GLN A 90 -4.44 15.86 1.79
C GLN A 90 -4.39 16.58 0.43
N LEU A 91 -3.99 15.88 -0.63
CA LEU A 91 -3.95 16.45 -1.98
C LEU A 91 -5.34 16.92 -2.43
N MET A 92 -6.37 16.07 -2.24
CA MET A 92 -7.71 16.32 -2.74
C MET A 92 -8.46 17.41 -1.96
N ASN A 93 -8.34 17.42 -0.63
CA ASN A 93 -9.14 18.26 0.24
C ASN A 93 -8.41 19.56 0.66
N LYS A 94 -7.08 19.64 0.52
CA LYS A 94 -6.29 20.77 0.99
C LYS A 94 -5.44 21.40 -0.11
N ASP A 95 -4.49 20.64 -0.67
CA ASP A 95 -3.44 21.23 -1.51
C ASP A 95 -4.00 21.69 -2.87
N ILE A 96 -4.78 20.87 -3.55
CA ILE A 96 -5.35 21.19 -4.87
C ILE A 96 -6.41 22.28 -4.79
N PRO A 97 -7.44 22.23 -3.92
CA PRO A 97 -8.43 23.30 -3.80
C PRO A 97 -7.78 24.66 -3.51
N PHE A 98 -6.74 24.66 -2.65
CA PHE A 98 -5.98 25.85 -2.37
C PHE A 98 -5.31 26.39 -3.65
N LEU A 99 -4.59 25.54 -4.40
CA LEU A 99 -3.89 25.96 -5.61
C LEU A 99 -4.85 26.48 -6.69
N LEU A 100 -5.97 25.79 -6.92
CA LEU A 100 -6.97 26.23 -7.89
C LEU A 100 -7.55 27.58 -7.53
N LYS A 101 -7.86 27.81 -6.23
CA LYS A 101 -8.33 29.10 -5.73
C LYS A 101 -7.26 30.19 -5.84
N ALA A 102 -6.02 29.90 -5.44
CA ALA A 102 -4.90 30.86 -5.50
C ALA A 102 -4.57 31.28 -6.93
N LEU A 103 -4.62 30.35 -7.88
CA LEU A 103 -4.37 30.57 -9.30
C LEU A 103 -5.60 31.12 -10.05
N GLN A 104 -6.77 31.13 -9.43
CA GLN A 104 -8.05 31.52 -10.04
C GLN A 104 -8.36 30.71 -11.31
N VAL A 105 -8.23 29.41 -11.23
CA VAL A 105 -8.48 28.48 -12.34
C VAL A 105 -9.52 27.44 -11.97
N ASP A 106 -10.29 27.05 -12.97
CA ASP A 106 -11.22 25.93 -12.87
C ASP A 106 -10.62 24.73 -13.60
N LEU A 107 -10.40 23.64 -12.88
CA LEU A 107 -9.85 22.40 -13.38
C LEU A 107 -10.57 21.20 -12.73
N LYS A 108 -11.06 20.29 -13.53
CA LYS A 108 -11.71 19.09 -13.01
C LYS A 108 -10.68 18.13 -12.44
N VAL A 109 -10.82 17.83 -11.15
CA VAL A 109 -9.95 16.92 -10.40
C VAL A 109 -10.79 15.85 -9.74
N SER A 110 -10.34 14.61 -9.76
CA SER A 110 -11.03 13.50 -9.09
C SER A 110 -10.06 12.56 -8.38
N LEU A 111 -10.54 12.02 -7.27
CA LEU A 111 -9.92 10.89 -6.59
C LEU A 111 -10.54 9.60 -7.10
N ALA A 112 -9.73 8.73 -7.69
CA ALA A 112 -10.16 7.40 -8.11
C ALA A 112 -9.82 6.36 -7.03
N LYS A 113 -10.84 5.62 -6.62
CA LYS A 113 -10.72 4.50 -5.67
C LYS A 113 -11.14 3.20 -6.36
N GLY A 114 -10.65 2.06 -5.87
CA GLY A 114 -11.09 0.75 -6.34
C GLY A 114 -12.58 0.52 -6.07
N MET A 115 -13.24 -0.28 -6.88
CA MET A 115 -14.68 -0.51 -6.84
C MET A 115 -15.18 -1.00 -5.47
N ASN A 116 -14.40 -1.85 -4.80
CA ASN A 116 -14.69 -2.37 -3.47
C ASN A 116 -14.64 -1.34 -2.33
N ASN A 117 -14.21 -0.10 -2.61
CA ASN A 117 -14.30 0.98 -1.64
C ASN A 117 -15.67 1.67 -1.62
N TYR A 118 -16.56 1.35 -2.56
CA TYR A 118 -17.88 1.98 -2.69
C TYR A 118 -19.00 1.06 -2.23
N LEU A 119 -19.98 1.65 -1.57
CA LEU A 119 -21.21 0.98 -1.17
C LEU A 119 -22.06 0.63 -2.39
N CYS A 120 -22.53 -0.61 -2.48
CA CYS A 120 -23.48 -1.06 -3.49
C CYS A 120 -24.92 -0.98 -2.96
N LEU A 121 -25.72 -0.07 -3.51
CA LEU A 121 -27.12 0.12 -3.10
C LEU A 121 -27.97 -1.14 -3.29
N LYS A 122 -27.73 -1.91 -4.39
CA LYS A 122 -28.42 -3.18 -4.64
C LYS A 122 -28.12 -4.19 -3.55
N LYS A 123 -26.83 -4.37 -3.19
CA LYS A 123 -26.42 -5.32 -2.15
C LYS A 123 -26.90 -4.91 -0.78
N LEU A 124 -26.89 -3.61 -0.46
CA LEU A 124 -27.43 -3.11 0.81
C LEU A 124 -28.92 -3.44 0.93
N LYS A 125 -29.72 -3.22 -0.12
CA LYS A 125 -31.14 -3.55 -0.12
C LYS A 125 -31.40 -5.04 0.06
N ILE A 126 -30.61 -5.91 -0.59
CA ILE A 126 -30.69 -7.36 -0.38
C ILE A 126 -30.36 -7.74 1.07
N LEU A 127 -29.38 -7.07 1.67
CA LEU A 127 -28.98 -7.32 3.05
C LEU A 127 -30.06 -6.85 4.06
N GLU A 128 -30.82 -5.80 3.73
CA GLU A 128 -31.96 -5.31 4.52
C GLU A 128 -33.05 -6.39 4.66
N ASP A 129 -33.31 -7.14 3.61
CA ASP A 129 -34.28 -8.24 3.61
C ASP A 129 -33.79 -9.46 4.45
N GLN A 130 -32.50 -9.46 4.87
CA GLN A 130 -31.82 -10.53 5.59
C GLN A 130 -31.32 -10.12 6.99
N ILE A 131 -31.85 -9.06 7.58
CA ILE A 131 -31.41 -8.43 8.85
C ILE A 131 -31.24 -9.42 10.02
N LEU A 132 -32.01 -10.51 10.07
CA LEU A 132 -31.99 -11.50 11.16
C LEU A 132 -30.61 -12.18 11.37
N PHE A 133 -29.68 -12.08 10.42
CA PHE A 133 -28.39 -12.80 10.42
C PHE A 133 -27.15 -11.90 10.57
N PHE A 134 -27.32 -10.58 10.71
CA PHE A 134 -26.23 -9.62 10.75
C PHE A 134 -26.36 -8.62 11.90
N PRO A 135 -25.25 -7.91 12.26
CA PRO A 135 -25.32 -6.83 13.24
C PRO A 135 -26.30 -5.73 12.78
N GLU A 136 -27.54 -5.84 13.22
CA GLU A 136 -28.65 -4.93 12.86
C GLU A 136 -28.26 -3.46 13.04
N GLN A 137 -27.46 -3.16 14.07
CA GLN A 137 -27.00 -1.82 14.37
C GLN A 137 -26.11 -1.23 13.26
N GLU A 138 -25.16 -2.01 12.70
CA GLU A 138 -24.27 -1.54 11.63
C GLU A 138 -25.06 -1.28 10.33
N ILE A 139 -26.04 -2.14 10.02
CA ILE A 139 -26.88 -1.98 8.82
C ILE A 139 -27.76 -0.72 8.94
N ARG A 140 -28.37 -0.48 10.10
CA ARG A 140 -29.16 0.71 10.36
C ARG A 140 -28.31 1.99 10.27
N LEU A 141 -27.08 1.98 10.77
CA LEU A 141 -26.14 3.09 10.66
C LEU A 141 -25.73 3.34 9.20
N LEU A 142 -25.53 2.28 8.40
CA LEU A 142 -25.28 2.42 6.96
C LEU A 142 -26.45 3.07 6.24
N GLN A 143 -27.68 2.67 6.53
CA GLN A 143 -28.89 3.28 5.98
C GLN A 143 -29.01 4.76 6.36
N ALA A 144 -28.76 5.10 7.62
CA ALA A 144 -28.78 6.48 8.08
C ALA A 144 -27.74 7.34 7.35
N SER A 145 -26.54 6.78 7.09
CA SER A 145 -25.46 7.48 6.41
C SER A 145 -25.73 7.74 4.91
N LEU A 146 -26.65 7.00 4.27
CA LEU A 146 -27.04 7.28 2.87
C LEU A 146 -27.58 8.69 2.66
N LYS A 147 -28.11 9.33 3.72
CA LYS A 147 -28.63 10.70 3.63
C LYS A 147 -27.54 11.76 3.69
N THR A 148 -26.37 11.43 4.17
CA THR A 148 -25.27 12.37 4.44
C THR A 148 -24.02 12.11 3.60
N THR A 149 -23.86 10.89 3.11
CA THR A 149 -22.70 10.52 2.29
C THR A 149 -22.84 11.06 0.86
N GLU A 150 -21.79 11.70 0.35
CA GLU A 150 -21.71 12.18 -1.03
C GLU A 150 -21.04 11.17 -1.95
N GLU A 151 -20.03 10.47 -1.45
CA GLU A 151 -19.23 9.53 -2.23
C GLU A 151 -19.56 8.07 -1.98
N GLY A 152 -20.21 7.74 -0.86
CA GLY A 152 -20.55 6.37 -0.48
C GLY A 152 -19.34 5.47 -0.29
N THR A 153 -18.22 6.01 0.18
CA THR A 153 -16.99 5.22 0.42
C THR A 153 -16.88 4.80 1.88
N CYS A 154 -16.23 3.66 2.13
CA CYS A 154 -16.00 3.16 3.50
C CYS A 154 -15.28 4.20 4.39
N SER A 155 -14.34 4.96 3.82
CA SER A 155 -13.59 5.98 4.56
C SER A 155 -14.42 7.23 4.93
N GLU A 156 -15.54 7.44 4.26
CA GLU A 156 -16.44 8.58 4.52
C GLU A 156 -17.47 8.28 5.63
N MET A 157 -17.62 6.99 5.98
CA MET A 157 -18.62 6.62 6.98
C MET A 157 -18.24 7.15 8.37
N PRO A 158 -19.20 7.78 9.10
CA PRO A 158 -18.93 8.40 10.40
C PRO A 158 -18.72 7.41 11.54
N PHE A 159 -18.77 6.11 11.26
CA PHE A 159 -18.60 5.01 12.22
C PHE A 159 -17.73 3.90 11.63
N LYS A 160 -17.20 3.05 12.50
CA LYS A 160 -16.39 1.91 12.08
C LYS A 160 -17.32 0.77 11.65
N ILE A 161 -17.23 0.35 10.39
CA ILE A 161 -17.94 -0.80 9.84
C ILE A 161 -17.04 -2.02 9.99
N SER A 162 -17.64 -3.16 10.40
CA SER A 162 -16.91 -4.43 10.39
C SER A 162 -16.61 -4.87 8.96
N GLN A 163 -15.44 -5.49 8.75
CA GLN A 163 -15.04 -5.99 7.43
C GLN A 163 -16.06 -7.00 6.89
N SER A 164 -16.64 -7.81 7.75
CA SER A 164 -17.65 -8.83 7.41
C SER A 164 -18.94 -8.22 6.84
N VAL A 165 -19.36 -7.05 7.31
CA VAL A 165 -20.50 -6.31 6.78
C VAL A 165 -20.11 -5.58 5.51
N TRP A 166 -18.94 -4.91 5.49
CA TRP A 166 -18.47 -4.19 4.31
C TRP A 166 -18.31 -5.10 3.09
N ASP A 167 -17.72 -6.28 3.25
CA ASP A 167 -17.54 -7.26 2.17
C ASP A 167 -18.87 -7.69 1.50
N LYS A 168 -19.99 -7.60 2.25
CA LYS A 168 -21.32 -7.95 1.72
C LYS A 168 -22.02 -6.81 1.00
N VAL A 169 -21.73 -5.57 1.37
CA VAL A 169 -22.39 -4.39 0.81
C VAL A 169 -21.50 -3.64 -0.18
N SER A 170 -20.22 -3.93 -0.25
CA SER A 170 -19.31 -3.28 -1.19
C SER A 170 -19.59 -3.65 -2.64
N ALA A 171 -19.33 -2.70 -3.54
CA ALA A 171 -19.45 -2.93 -4.96
C ALA A 171 -18.33 -3.86 -5.45
N GLU A 172 -18.68 -4.85 -6.27
CA GLU A 172 -17.76 -5.81 -6.87
C GLU A 172 -18.00 -5.89 -8.38
N ARG A 173 -16.90 -6.06 -9.13
CA ARG A 173 -16.96 -6.08 -10.59
C ARG A 173 -17.83 -7.21 -11.13
N ASP A 174 -17.63 -8.41 -10.62
CA ASP A 174 -18.20 -9.63 -11.19
C ASP A 174 -19.69 -9.81 -10.87
N SER A 175 -20.18 -9.14 -9.81
CA SER A 175 -21.61 -9.18 -9.41
C SER A 175 -22.36 -7.89 -9.77
N CYS A 176 -21.75 -7.01 -10.57
CA CYS A 176 -22.33 -5.75 -10.96
C CYS A 176 -23.13 -5.85 -12.28
N ASP A 177 -24.39 -5.45 -12.25
CA ASP A 177 -25.27 -5.46 -13.44
C ASP A 177 -25.03 -4.27 -14.39
N HIS A 178 -24.06 -3.40 -14.07
CA HIS A 178 -23.72 -2.20 -14.84
C HIS A 178 -24.96 -1.36 -15.17
N ILE A 179 -25.18 -1.04 -16.47
CA ILE A 179 -26.28 -0.21 -16.95
C ILE A 179 -27.66 -0.82 -16.65
N ARG A 180 -27.75 -2.14 -16.48
CA ARG A 180 -29.01 -2.85 -16.17
C ARG A 180 -29.41 -2.77 -14.69
N CYS A 181 -28.51 -2.29 -13.81
CA CYS A 181 -28.80 -2.16 -12.39
C CYS A 181 -29.90 -1.10 -12.15
N PRO A 182 -30.97 -1.38 -11.40
CA PRO A 182 -32.02 -0.41 -11.10
C PRO A 182 -31.47 0.82 -10.37
N HIS A 183 -30.36 0.69 -9.62
CA HIS A 183 -29.69 1.79 -8.93
C HIS A 183 -28.55 2.44 -9.73
N TYR A 184 -28.40 2.17 -11.05
CA TYR A 184 -27.27 2.65 -11.86
C TYR A 184 -27.09 4.18 -11.82
N LYS A 185 -28.18 4.95 -11.87
CA LYS A 185 -28.16 6.41 -11.85
C LYS A 185 -27.66 6.97 -10.54
N GLU A 186 -27.99 6.29 -9.42
CA GLU A 186 -27.65 6.69 -8.05
C GLU A 186 -26.34 6.05 -7.56
N CYS A 187 -25.82 5.05 -8.29
CA CYS A 187 -24.66 4.28 -7.90
C CYS A 187 -23.43 5.14 -7.66
N TYR A 188 -22.89 5.08 -6.46
CA TYR A 188 -21.72 5.86 -6.03
C TYR A 188 -20.50 5.59 -6.90
N PHE A 189 -20.23 4.32 -7.19
CA PHE A 189 -19.11 3.92 -8.04
C PHE A 189 -19.22 4.52 -9.45
N PHE A 190 -20.38 4.40 -10.12
CA PHE A 190 -20.54 4.93 -11.46
C PHE A 190 -20.60 6.47 -11.50
N LYS A 191 -21.10 7.12 -10.44
CA LYS A 191 -20.99 8.58 -10.29
C LYS A 191 -19.50 9.00 -10.19
N ALA A 192 -18.73 8.34 -9.33
CA ALA A 192 -17.29 8.59 -9.21
C ALA A 192 -16.57 8.30 -10.54
N ARG A 193 -16.91 7.21 -11.21
CA ARG A 193 -16.31 6.84 -12.48
C ARG A 193 -16.53 7.89 -13.57
N ARG A 194 -17.74 8.45 -13.68
CA ARG A 194 -18.04 9.56 -14.61
C ARG A 194 -17.22 10.79 -14.30
N ARG A 195 -17.08 11.18 -13.01
CA ARG A 195 -16.23 12.30 -12.60
C ARG A 195 -14.76 12.07 -13.01
N VAL A 196 -14.24 10.87 -12.80
CA VAL A 196 -12.87 10.49 -13.19
C VAL A 196 -12.66 10.57 -14.71
N LEU A 197 -13.64 10.15 -15.51
CA LEU A 197 -13.57 10.25 -16.99
C LEU A 197 -13.47 11.70 -17.47
N ASP A 198 -14.11 12.63 -16.79
CA ASP A 198 -14.14 14.06 -17.14
C ASP A 198 -12.95 14.85 -16.60
N SER A 199 -12.13 14.26 -15.72
CA SER A 199 -11.07 14.97 -14.99
C SER A 199 -9.77 15.04 -15.78
N GLN A 200 -9.08 16.18 -15.66
CA GLN A 200 -7.73 16.40 -16.17
C GLN A 200 -6.64 15.98 -15.17
N LEU A 201 -6.92 16.10 -13.86
CA LEU A 201 -6.05 15.56 -12.82
C LEU A 201 -6.78 14.42 -12.11
N ILE A 202 -6.12 13.27 -12.01
CA ILE A 202 -6.67 12.10 -11.35
C ILE A 202 -5.69 11.65 -10.28
N ILE A 203 -6.18 11.58 -9.03
CA ILE A 203 -5.40 11.10 -7.90
C ILE A 203 -5.75 9.64 -7.66
N VAL A 204 -4.73 8.79 -7.48
CA VAL A 204 -4.88 7.35 -7.24
C VAL A 204 -3.89 6.88 -6.19
N ASN A 205 -4.05 5.65 -5.68
CA ASN A 205 -2.95 4.97 -4.98
C ASN A 205 -2.16 4.07 -5.95
N HIS A 206 -0.97 3.64 -5.54
CA HIS A 206 -0.11 2.77 -6.36
C HIS A 206 -0.77 1.44 -6.71
N HIS A 207 -1.60 0.88 -5.82
CA HIS A 207 -2.33 -0.36 -6.09
C HIS A 207 -3.33 -0.20 -7.23
N LEU A 208 -4.12 0.89 -7.25
CA LEU A 208 -5.09 1.13 -8.32
C LEU A 208 -4.39 1.47 -9.63
N LEU A 209 -3.28 2.22 -9.59
CA LEU A 209 -2.43 2.51 -10.74
C LEU A 209 -1.95 1.22 -11.42
N LEU A 210 -1.41 0.28 -10.64
CA LEU A 210 -0.91 -1.00 -11.15
C LEU A 210 -2.04 -1.94 -11.59
N ALA A 211 -3.20 -1.91 -10.91
CA ALA A 211 -4.38 -2.66 -11.33
C ALA A 211 -4.94 -2.14 -12.68
N ASP A 212 -4.97 -0.82 -12.87
CA ASP A 212 -5.32 -0.20 -14.15
C ASP A 212 -4.37 -0.67 -15.25
N TYR A 213 -3.08 -0.62 -14.97
CA TYR A 213 -2.08 -1.03 -15.92
C TYR A 213 -2.21 -2.50 -16.33
N LYS A 214 -2.40 -3.42 -15.37
CA LYS A 214 -2.69 -4.84 -15.66
C LYS A 214 -3.93 -5.01 -16.54
N SER A 215 -5.00 -4.29 -16.25
CA SER A 215 -6.23 -4.33 -17.03
C SER A 215 -5.99 -3.91 -18.48
N ARG A 216 -5.13 -2.90 -18.70
CA ARG A 216 -4.74 -2.46 -20.06
C ARG A 216 -3.94 -3.51 -20.82
N LEU A 217 -2.97 -4.17 -20.16
CA LEU A 217 -2.20 -5.27 -20.76
C LEU A 217 -3.08 -6.44 -21.19
N GLN A 218 -4.11 -6.74 -20.41
CA GLN A 218 -5.08 -7.80 -20.70
C GLN A 218 -6.15 -7.35 -21.69
N GLN A 219 -6.06 -6.13 -22.24
CA GLN A 219 -7.03 -5.53 -23.17
C GLN A 219 -8.47 -5.55 -22.64
N VAL A 220 -8.61 -5.43 -21.31
CA VAL A 220 -9.93 -5.38 -20.68
C VAL A 220 -10.62 -4.06 -21.06
N LYS A 221 -11.82 -4.14 -21.63
CA LYS A 221 -12.58 -2.96 -22.11
C LYS A 221 -12.82 -1.90 -21.03
N ASP A 222 -12.98 -2.31 -19.78
CA ASP A 222 -13.28 -1.41 -18.64
C ASP A 222 -12.07 -1.26 -17.71
N SER A 223 -11.04 -0.59 -18.21
CA SER A 223 -9.87 -0.22 -17.39
C SER A 223 -10.27 0.74 -16.27
N PRO A 224 -9.71 0.62 -15.04
CA PRO A 224 -10.02 1.52 -13.91
C PRO A 224 -9.85 3.01 -14.19
N LEU A 225 -8.89 3.40 -14.99
CA LEU A 225 -8.62 4.80 -15.33
C LEU A 225 -8.87 5.09 -16.81
N PRO A 226 -9.25 6.32 -17.19
CA PRO A 226 -9.24 6.74 -18.59
C PRO A 226 -7.81 6.79 -19.13
N PRO A 227 -7.60 6.86 -20.45
CA PRO A 227 -6.26 6.99 -21.02
C PRO A 227 -5.51 8.20 -20.48
N TYR A 228 -4.23 8.02 -20.15
CA TYR A 228 -3.31 9.07 -19.70
C TYR A 228 -1.91 8.81 -20.28
N GLU A 229 -1.14 9.88 -20.41
CA GLU A 229 0.20 9.86 -20.99
C GLU A 229 1.24 10.44 -20.01
N TYR A 230 0.78 11.17 -18.99
CA TYR A 230 1.60 11.85 -17.99
C TYR A 230 1.31 11.29 -16.61
N LEU A 231 2.39 10.94 -15.90
CA LEU A 231 2.28 10.26 -14.60
C LEU A 231 3.21 10.93 -13.59
N ILE A 232 2.69 11.15 -12.37
CA ILE A 232 3.49 11.52 -11.19
C ILE A 232 3.34 10.41 -10.17
N ILE A 233 4.46 9.91 -9.66
CA ILE A 233 4.53 8.89 -8.61
C ILE A 233 5.18 9.53 -7.39
N ASP A 234 4.37 9.87 -6.40
CA ASP A 234 4.85 10.38 -5.12
C ASP A 234 5.13 9.22 -4.17
N GLU A 235 6.19 9.29 -3.40
CA GLU A 235 6.79 8.22 -2.62
C GLU A 235 7.13 6.99 -3.49
N ALA A 236 7.85 7.26 -4.60
CA ALA A 236 8.13 6.29 -5.67
C ALA A 236 8.93 5.05 -5.22
N HIS A 237 9.61 5.11 -4.07
CA HIS A 237 10.31 3.97 -3.47
C HIS A 237 9.37 2.82 -3.06
N HIS A 238 8.04 3.07 -2.97
CA HIS A 238 7.04 2.03 -2.73
C HIS A 238 6.55 1.33 -4.00
N LEU A 239 6.88 1.83 -5.18
CA LEU A 239 6.31 1.27 -6.42
C LEU A 239 6.75 -0.17 -6.66
N GLU A 240 8.04 -0.48 -6.46
CA GLU A 240 8.60 -1.83 -6.67
C GLU A 240 7.97 -2.86 -5.73
N PRO A 241 7.94 -2.70 -4.39
CA PRO A 241 7.32 -3.68 -3.50
C PRO A 241 5.82 -3.84 -3.75
N ILE A 242 5.10 -2.76 -4.09
CA ILE A 242 3.68 -2.84 -4.45
C ILE A 242 3.48 -3.56 -5.79
N ALA A 243 4.36 -3.35 -6.76
CA ALA A 243 4.31 -4.04 -8.05
C ALA A 243 4.54 -5.55 -7.89
N LEU A 244 5.51 -5.95 -7.06
CA LEU A 244 5.74 -7.36 -6.70
C LEU A 244 4.51 -7.97 -6.02
N GLN A 245 3.97 -7.30 -5.01
CA GLN A 245 2.76 -7.76 -4.32
C GLN A 245 1.56 -7.84 -5.27
N SER A 246 1.38 -6.86 -6.14
CA SER A 246 0.29 -6.84 -7.12
C SER A 246 0.45 -7.89 -8.20
N SER A 247 1.68 -8.29 -8.54
CA SER A 247 1.95 -9.37 -9.51
C SER A 247 1.76 -10.76 -8.92
N ALA A 248 1.81 -10.89 -7.60
CA ALA A 248 1.67 -12.16 -6.92
C ALA A 248 0.27 -12.77 -7.12
N GLN A 249 0.25 -14.02 -7.53
CA GLN A 249 -0.96 -14.84 -7.55
C GLN A 249 -1.12 -15.49 -6.18
N ARG A 250 -2.31 -15.35 -5.58
CA ARG A 250 -2.64 -15.94 -4.29
C ARG A 250 -3.74 -16.96 -4.45
N LEU A 251 -3.51 -18.15 -3.91
CA LEU A 251 -4.51 -19.20 -3.74
C LEU A 251 -4.79 -19.34 -2.25
N GLU A 252 -5.97 -18.93 -1.85
CA GLU A 252 -6.34 -18.83 -0.43
C GLU A 252 -7.42 -19.87 -0.06
N LYS A 253 -7.17 -20.69 0.98
CA LYS A 253 -8.13 -21.67 1.49
C LYS A 253 -9.50 -21.04 1.73
N ARG A 254 -9.52 -19.95 2.49
CA ARG A 254 -10.76 -19.27 2.89
C ARG A 254 -11.55 -18.75 1.70
N TYR A 255 -10.87 -18.21 0.70
CA TYR A 255 -11.51 -17.68 -0.51
C TYR A 255 -12.12 -18.81 -1.36
N LEU A 256 -11.40 -19.91 -1.56
CA LEU A 256 -11.91 -21.08 -2.27
C LEU A 256 -13.17 -21.64 -1.59
N LEU A 257 -13.11 -21.86 -0.27
CA LEU A 257 -14.26 -22.32 0.49
C LEU A 257 -15.44 -21.32 0.45
N TYR A 258 -15.16 -20.02 0.46
CA TYR A 258 -16.18 -18.98 0.28
C TYR A 258 -16.87 -19.10 -1.07
N LEU A 259 -16.14 -19.25 -2.18
CA LEU A 259 -16.74 -19.43 -3.50
C LEU A 259 -17.67 -20.65 -3.55
N LEU A 260 -17.23 -21.77 -2.98
CA LEU A 260 -18.03 -22.99 -2.91
C LEU A 260 -19.26 -22.83 -2.01
N SER A 261 -19.16 -22.08 -0.91
CA SER A 261 -20.28 -21.85 0.01
C SER A 261 -21.38 -20.98 -0.60
N ARG A 262 -21.05 -20.14 -1.60
CA ARG A 262 -22.09 -19.39 -2.34
C ARG A 262 -23.01 -20.29 -3.15
N LEU A 263 -22.52 -21.44 -3.62
CA LEU A 263 -23.35 -22.43 -4.33
C LEU A 263 -24.24 -23.19 -3.37
N PHE A 264 -23.63 -23.76 -2.31
CA PHE A 264 -24.31 -24.47 -1.22
C PHE A 264 -23.61 -24.15 0.09
N SER A 265 -24.36 -23.66 1.08
CA SER A 265 -23.88 -23.35 2.43
C SER A 265 -24.51 -24.31 3.45
N GLU A 266 -23.70 -24.81 4.36
CA GLU A 266 -24.17 -25.61 5.49
C GLU A 266 -24.67 -24.72 6.64
N THR A 267 -24.07 -23.55 6.79
CA THR A 267 -24.39 -22.58 7.87
C THR A 267 -25.59 -21.70 7.53
N GLN A 268 -25.84 -21.44 6.24
CA GLN A 268 -26.94 -20.62 5.75
C GLN A 268 -27.54 -21.24 4.48
N PRO A 269 -28.17 -22.42 4.57
CA PRO A 269 -28.62 -23.15 3.39
C PRO A 269 -29.67 -22.39 2.58
N GLU A 270 -30.55 -21.63 3.22
CA GLU A 270 -31.63 -20.88 2.57
C GLU A 270 -31.10 -19.76 1.63
N ASN A 271 -29.90 -19.24 1.91
CA ASN A 271 -29.31 -18.12 1.18
C ASN A 271 -28.31 -18.58 0.10
N ALA A 272 -28.11 -19.89 -0.06
CA ALA A 272 -27.22 -20.43 -1.06
C ALA A 272 -27.87 -20.37 -2.46
N LEU A 273 -27.07 -19.95 -3.46
CA LEU A 273 -27.58 -19.66 -4.81
C LEU A 273 -28.36 -20.82 -5.44
N CYS A 274 -27.87 -22.04 -5.31
CA CYS A 274 -28.55 -23.24 -5.85
C CYS A 274 -29.91 -23.49 -5.18
N ARG A 275 -30.05 -23.20 -3.87
CA ARG A 275 -31.34 -23.30 -3.15
C ARG A 275 -32.32 -22.22 -3.59
N LEU A 276 -31.84 -20.98 -3.77
CA LEU A 276 -32.67 -19.87 -4.29
C LEU A 276 -33.18 -20.17 -5.70
N ILE A 277 -32.31 -20.66 -6.56
CA ILE A 277 -32.68 -21.07 -7.94
C ILE A 277 -33.76 -22.17 -7.88
N GLY A 278 -33.56 -23.21 -7.08
CA GLY A 278 -34.54 -24.30 -6.94
C GLY A 278 -35.89 -23.82 -6.43
N LYS A 279 -35.90 -22.90 -5.43
CA LYS A 279 -37.14 -22.32 -4.88
C LYS A 279 -37.88 -21.48 -5.94
N ASP A 280 -37.19 -20.64 -6.70
CA ASP A 280 -37.81 -19.80 -7.71
C ASP A 280 -38.30 -20.64 -8.90
N LEU A 281 -37.56 -21.67 -9.34
CA LEU A 281 -38.01 -22.60 -10.38
C LEU A 281 -39.25 -23.41 -9.95
N LEU A 282 -39.32 -23.86 -8.68
CA LEU A 282 -40.49 -24.52 -8.12
C LEU A 282 -41.70 -23.58 -8.12
N GLY A 283 -41.53 -22.33 -7.67
CA GLY A 283 -42.58 -21.32 -7.65
C GLY A 283 -43.16 -21.00 -9.05
N LEU A 284 -42.36 -21.20 -10.09
CA LEU A 284 -42.76 -21.04 -11.49
C LEU A 284 -43.24 -22.33 -12.18
N ASN A 285 -43.31 -23.46 -11.48
CA ASN A 285 -43.55 -24.78 -12.01
C ASN A 285 -42.58 -25.16 -13.17
N ARG A 286 -41.32 -24.76 -13.08
CA ARG A 286 -40.28 -24.99 -14.07
C ARG A 286 -39.10 -25.84 -13.59
N TYR A 287 -39.20 -26.43 -12.40
CA TYR A 287 -38.16 -27.24 -11.82
C TYR A 287 -38.24 -28.68 -12.36
N SER A 288 -37.66 -28.91 -13.50
CA SER A 288 -37.62 -30.25 -14.15
C SER A 288 -36.71 -31.23 -13.36
N LEU A 289 -36.92 -32.52 -13.56
CA LEU A 289 -36.07 -33.57 -13.00
C LEU A 289 -34.59 -33.43 -13.43
N GLU A 290 -34.37 -32.92 -14.67
CA GLU A 290 -33.03 -32.68 -15.20
C GLU A 290 -32.34 -31.53 -14.47
N LEU A 291 -33.04 -30.42 -14.26
CA LEU A 291 -32.54 -29.27 -13.48
C LEU A 291 -32.28 -29.67 -12.01
N GLN A 292 -33.17 -30.43 -11.42
CA GLN A 292 -33.00 -30.95 -10.07
C GLN A 292 -31.72 -31.80 -9.96
N LYS A 293 -31.54 -32.76 -10.89
CA LYS A 293 -30.32 -33.58 -10.95
C LYS A 293 -29.09 -32.72 -11.07
N LYS A 294 -29.06 -31.76 -11.98
CA LYS A 294 -27.92 -30.85 -12.21
C LYS A 294 -27.57 -30.05 -10.95
N ILE A 295 -28.56 -29.54 -10.22
CA ILE A 295 -28.36 -28.75 -9.01
C ILE A 295 -27.98 -29.62 -7.82
N GLU A 296 -28.82 -30.66 -7.49
CA GLU A 296 -28.72 -31.39 -6.23
C GLU A 296 -27.71 -32.55 -6.30
N VAL A 297 -27.39 -33.05 -7.49
CA VAL A 297 -26.44 -34.15 -7.67
C VAL A 297 -25.12 -33.66 -8.22
N ASP A 298 -25.15 -33.03 -9.41
CA ASP A 298 -23.92 -32.74 -10.14
C ASP A 298 -23.14 -31.58 -9.45
N ILE A 299 -23.79 -30.42 -9.21
CA ILE A 299 -23.12 -29.27 -8.59
C ILE A 299 -22.76 -29.56 -7.14
N LEU A 300 -23.67 -30.16 -6.35
CA LEU A 300 -23.41 -30.48 -4.94
C LEU A 300 -22.33 -31.55 -4.80
N GLY A 301 -22.35 -32.58 -5.65
CA GLY A 301 -21.35 -33.64 -5.67
C GLY A 301 -19.95 -33.08 -5.98
N GLN A 302 -19.86 -32.29 -7.06
CA GLN A 302 -18.60 -31.68 -7.46
C GLN A 302 -18.07 -30.68 -6.43
N LYS A 303 -18.94 -29.88 -5.80
CA LYS A 303 -18.61 -28.99 -4.68
C LYS A 303 -17.99 -29.76 -3.51
N LYS A 304 -18.54 -30.91 -3.15
CA LYS A 304 -18.01 -31.74 -2.07
C LYS A 304 -16.60 -32.24 -2.37
N VAL A 305 -16.36 -32.71 -3.60
CA VAL A 305 -15.02 -33.16 -4.04
C VAL A 305 -14.02 -32.00 -3.95
N CYS A 306 -14.37 -30.83 -4.47
CA CYS A 306 -13.50 -29.64 -4.35
C CYS A 306 -13.22 -29.28 -2.88
N SER A 307 -14.24 -29.32 -2.01
CA SER A 307 -14.08 -29.00 -0.59
C SER A 307 -13.13 -29.97 0.12
N LEU A 308 -13.23 -31.27 -0.16
CA LEU A 308 -12.35 -32.29 0.41
C LEU A 308 -10.89 -32.09 -0.05
N LEU A 309 -10.67 -31.81 -1.33
CA LEU A 309 -9.33 -31.52 -1.87
C LEU A 309 -8.74 -30.26 -1.24
N ILE A 310 -9.53 -29.21 -1.06
CA ILE A 310 -9.09 -27.98 -0.40
C ILE A 310 -8.66 -28.29 1.04
N GLU A 311 -9.49 -29.04 1.80
CA GLU A 311 -9.10 -29.42 3.15
C GLU A 311 -7.81 -30.24 3.16
N GLN A 312 -7.70 -31.28 2.33
CA GLN A 312 -6.51 -32.10 2.24
C GLN A 312 -5.23 -31.29 1.94
N ILE A 313 -5.28 -30.36 0.96
CA ILE A 313 -4.13 -29.56 0.54
C ILE A 313 -3.72 -28.56 1.61
N PHE A 314 -4.69 -27.87 2.22
CA PHE A 314 -4.40 -26.74 3.12
C PHE A 314 -4.25 -27.13 4.59
N THR A 315 -4.61 -28.37 4.98
CA THR A 315 -4.38 -28.89 6.34
C THR A 315 -3.33 -29.99 6.40
N HIS A 316 -2.56 -30.16 5.34
CA HIS A 316 -1.51 -31.19 5.29
C HIS A 316 -0.50 -31.02 6.43
N ASP A 317 -0.15 -32.11 7.11
CA ASP A 317 0.67 -32.11 8.32
C ASP A 317 2.04 -31.46 8.15
N CYS A 318 2.63 -31.53 6.93
CA CYS A 318 3.90 -30.87 6.66
C CYS A 318 3.86 -29.35 6.86
N PHE A 319 2.67 -28.73 6.81
CA PHE A 319 2.47 -27.28 7.02
C PHE A 319 2.11 -26.89 8.46
N SER A 320 1.92 -27.87 9.34
CA SER A 320 1.55 -27.63 10.75
C SER A 320 2.62 -26.80 11.48
N LYS A 321 3.91 -27.00 11.16
CA LYS A 321 5.07 -26.38 11.78
C LYS A 321 5.49 -25.06 11.12
N ILE A 322 4.74 -24.54 10.13
CA ILE A 322 5.05 -23.24 9.50
C ILE A 322 4.59 -22.14 10.46
N ASP A 323 5.53 -21.27 10.86
CA ASP A 323 5.22 -20.16 11.78
C ASP A 323 4.48 -19.01 11.08
N ALA A 324 5.03 -18.47 9.97
CA ALA A 324 4.41 -17.39 9.23
C ALA A 324 4.56 -17.54 7.71
N LYS A 325 5.79 -17.71 7.22
CA LYS A 325 6.10 -17.86 5.79
C LYS A 325 7.06 -19.03 5.58
N TYR A 326 6.83 -19.81 4.52
CA TYR A 326 7.69 -20.92 4.15
C TYR A 326 7.93 -20.94 2.64
N ARG A 327 9.18 -20.78 2.22
CA ARG A 327 9.55 -20.78 0.81
C ARG A 327 9.53 -22.21 0.23
N ILE A 328 8.85 -22.39 -0.89
CA ILE A 328 8.83 -23.63 -1.66
C ILE A 328 10.04 -23.62 -2.57
N THR A 329 11.11 -24.23 -2.12
CA THR A 329 12.38 -24.34 -2.86
C THR A 329 12.36 -25.51 -3.85
N ASP A 330 13.30 -25.53 -4.81
CA ASP A 330 13.44 -26.67 -5.72
C ASP A 330 13.79 -27.95 -4.96
N ALA A 331 14.52 -27.86 -3.84
CA ALA A 331 14.80 -29.00 -2.98
C ALA A 331 13.50 -29.56 -2.36
N PHE A 332 12.60 -28.70 -1.87
CA PHE A 332 11.30 -29.14 -1.36
C PHE A 332 10.44 -29.79 -2.46
N LYS A 333 10.47 -29.24 -3.69
CA LYS A 333 9.75 -29.81 -4.83
C LYS A 333 10.24 -31.19 -5.26
N GLN A 334 11.47 -31.59 -4.88
CA GLN A 334 12.00 -32.93 -5.14
C GLN A 334 11.56 -33.95 -4.08
N THR A 335 10.98 -33.54 -2.95
CA THR A 335 10.52 -34.47 -1.90
C THR A 335 9.34 -35.34 -2.35
N PRO A 336 9.19 -36.56 -1.82
CA PRO A 336 8.00 -37.40 -2.06
C PRO A 336 6.70 -36.70 -1.68
N ILE A 337 6.68 -35.99 -0.56
CA ILE A 337 5.51 -35.23 -0.07
C ILE A 337 4.98 -34.27 -1.16
N TRP A 338 5.90 -33.53 -1.80
CA TRP A 338 5.49 -32.62 -2.87
C TRP A 338 5.03 -33.37 -4.13
N LYS A 339 5.82 -34.35 -4.58
CA LYS A 339 5.58 -35.04 -5.85
C LYS A 339 4.38 -35.98 -5.84
N GLU A 340 4.16 -36.67 -4.73
CA GLU A 340 3.20 -37.76 -4.64
C GLU A 340 1.89 -37.33 -3.96
N GLU A 341 1.93 -36.27 -3.12
CA GLU A 341 0.77 -35.87 -2.34
C GLU A 341 0.26 -34.47 -2.71
N ILE A 342 1.11 -33.41 -2.61
CA ILE A 342 0.65 -32.02 -2.76
C ILE A 342 0.40 -31.67 -4.23
N LEU A 343 1.37 -31.90 -5.11
CA LEU A 343 1.26 -31.54 -6.53
C LEU A 343 0.12 -32.26 -7.26
N PRO A 344 -0.09 -33.59 -7.09
CA PRO A 344 -1.23 -34.28 -7.67
C PRO A 344 -2.57 -33.76 -7.14
N SER A 345 -2.66 -33.49 -5.83
CA SER A 345 -3.89 -32.95 -5.21
C SER A 345 -4.23 -31.55 -5.71
N LEU A 346 -3.22 -30.66 -5.88
CA LEU A 346 -3.39 -29.34 -6.49
C LEU A 346 -3.87 -29.47 -7.94
N SER A 347 -3.24 -30.34 -8.73
CA SER A 347 -3.59 -30.57 -10.14
C SER A 347 -5.01 -31.12 -10.28
N MET A 348 -5.40 -32.02 -9.38
CA MET A 348 -6.76 -32.55 -9.32
C MET A 348 -7.75 -31.45 -8.93
N LEU A 349 -7.45 -30.62 -7.92
CA LEU A 349 -8.30 -29.47 -7.53
C LEU A 349 -8.53 -28.51 -8.69
N ALA A 350 -7.48 -28.19 -9.47
CA ALA A 350 -7.63 -27.34 -10.66
C ALA A 350 -8.61 -27.94 -11.68
N LYS A 351 -8.50 -29.24 -11.93
CA LYS A 351 -9.41 -29.97 -12.84
C LYS A 351 -10.85 -29.97 -12.32
N GLU A 352 -11.05 -30.25 -11.05
CA GLU A 352 -12.37 -30.34 -10.43
C GLU A 352 -13.08 -28.97 -10.36
N LEU A 353 -12.32 -27.88 -10.06
CA LEU A 353 -12.86 -26.52 -10.14
C LEU A 353 -13.28 -26.14 -11.56
N MET A 354 -12.52 -26.54 -12.58
CA MET A 354 -12.88 -26.33 -13.98
C MET A 354 -14.12 -27.18 -14.35
N GLY A 355 -14.20 -28.43 -13.89
CA GLY A 355 -15.39 -29.28 -14.06
C GLY A 355 -16.65 -28.64 -13.48
N LEU A 356 -16.55 -28.11 -12.25
CA LEU A 356 -17.63 -27.37 -11.59
C LEU A 356 -18.04 -26.14 -12.39
N ALA A 357 -17.09 -25.38 -12.93
CA ALA A 357 -17.38 -24.22 -13.77
C ALA A 357 -18.15 -24.58 -15.04
N VAL A 358 -17.84 -25.73 -15.67
CA VAL A 358 -18.57 -26.23 -16.85
C VAL A 358 -20.01 -26.60 -16.48
N ILE A 359 -20.24 -27.28 -15.35
CA ILE A 359 -21.60 -27.64 -14.91
C ILE A 359 -22.41 -26.36 -14.61
N ILE A 360 -21.82 -25.38 -13.94
CA ILE A 360 -22.44 -24.08 -13.68
C ILE A 360 -22.79 -23.35 -14.99
N GLN A 361 -21.93 -23.40 -16.00
CA GLN A 361 -22.21 -22.81 -17.30
C GLN A 361 -23.44 -23.47 -17.97
N GLY A 362 -23.60 -24.79 -17.86
CA GLY A 362 -24.76 -25.50 -18.34
C GLY A 362 -26.06 -25.10 -17.64
N LEU A 363 -26.02 -24.93 -16.30
CA LEU A 363 -27.16 -24.42 -15.54
C LEU A 363 -27.52 -22.99 -15.95
N LYS A 364 -26.50 -22.11 -16.09
CA LYS A 364 -26.72 -20.72 -16.54
C LYS A 364 -27.42 -20.66 -17.91
N GLN A 365 -26.98 -21.46 -18.87
CA GLN A 365 -27.57 -21.50 -20.21
C GLN A 365 -29.04 -21.90 -20.18
N GLU A 366 -29.43 -22.80 -19.29
CA GLU A 366 -30.83 -23.16 -19.09
C GLU A 366 -31.64 -22.02 -18.46
N LEU A 367 -31.06 -21.31 -17.45
CA LEU A 367 -31.72 -20.14 -16.85
C LEU A 367 -31.87 -18.97 -17.84
N ASP A 368 -30.96 -18.78 -18.79
CA ASP A 368 -31.03 -17.72 -19.81
C ASP A 368 -32.21 -17.89 -20.79
N GLN A 369 -32.82 -19.07 -20.82
CA GLN A 369 -34.01 -19.32 -21.67
C GLN A 369 -35.30 -18.75 -21.07
N TYR A 370 -35.26 -18.35 -19.80
CA TYR A 370 -36.39 -17.81 -19.07
C TYR A 370 -36.36 -16.28 -19.04
N SER A 371 -37.51 -15.63 -19.16
CA SER A 371 -37.62 -14.16 -19.19
C SER A 371 -37.76 -13.49 -17.83
N GLU A 372 -37.89 -14.28 -16.79
CA GLU A 372 -38.11 -13.81 -15.41
C GLU A 372 -36.87 -13.11 -14.84
N GLU A 373 -37.04 -11.90 -14.33
CA GLU A 373 -35.96 -11.04 -13.82
C GLU A 373 -35.15 -11.72 -12.70
N LYS A 374 -35.80 -12.49 -11.84
CA LYS A 374 -35.12 -13.23 -10.75
C LYS A 374 -34.17 -14.28 -11.32
N LEU A 375 -34.62 -15.08 -12.29
CA LEU A 375 -33.80 -16.11 -12.92
C LEU A 375 -32.62 -15.50 -13.69
N HIS A 376 -32.86 -14.35 -14.35
CA HIS A 376 -31.77 -13.59 -14.97
C HIS A 376 -30.72 -13.10 -13.96
N THR A 377 -31.15 -12.64 -12.77
CA THR A 377 -30.22 -12.26 -11.69
C THR A 377 -29.40 -13.46 -11.24
N HIS A 378 -30.01 -14.64 -11.04
CA HIS A 378 -29.30 -15.86 -10.71
C HIS A 378 -28.32 -16.32 -11.80
N ALA A 379 -28.68 -16.17 -13.07
CA ALA A 379 -27.79 -16.48 -14.20
C ALA A 379 -26.54 -15.58 -14.20
N LEU A 380 -26.66 -14.29 -13.84
CA LEU A 380 -25.53 -13.38 -13.69
C LEU A 380 -24.62 -13.78 -12.49
N GLU A 381 -25.22 -14.19 -11.38
CA GLU A 381 -24.43 -14.66 -10.24
C GLU A 381 -23.69 -15.97 -10.55
N LEU A 382 -24.33 -16.91 -11.26
CA LEU A 382 -23.69 -18.13 -11.73
C LEU A 382 -22.52 -17.80 -12.67
N HIS A 383 -22.71 -16.85 -13.58
CA HIS A 383 -21.62 -16.40 -14.48
C HIS A 383 -20.42 -15.84 -13.71
N SER A 384 -20.68 -15.03 -12.69
CA SER A 384 -19.63 -14.51 -11.82
C SER A 384 -18.88 -15.62 -11.07
N LEU A 385 -19.60 -16.56 -10.47
CA LEU A 385 -19.00 -17.70 -9.77
C LEU A 385 -18.18 -18.58 -10.72
N LYS A 386 -18.75 -18.90 -11.89
CA LYS A 386 -18.04 -19.64 -12.94
C LYS A 386 -16.71 -18.99 -13.30
N SER A 387 -16.71 -17.68 -13.59
CA SER A 387 -15.51 -16.96 -13.98
C SER A 387 -14.43 -16.96 -12.88
N ARG A 388 -14.84 -16.83 -11.62
CA ARG A 388 -13.93 -16.91 -10.46
C ARG A 388 -13.36 -18.32 -10.29
N LEU A 389 -14.16 -19.36 -10.42
CA LEU A 389 -13.68 -20.75 -10.36
C LEU A 389 -12.68 -21.08 -11.47
N GLU A 390 -12.93 -20.60 -12.69
CA GLU A 390 -11.99 -20.72 -13.80
C GLU A 390 -10.67 -19.98 -13.54
N GLU A 391 -10.74 -18.78 -12.95
CA GLU A 391 -9.56 -18.01 -12.56
C GLU A 391 -8.73 -18.75 -11.51
N GLU A 392 -9.37 -19.27 -10.46
CA GLU A 392 -8.68 -20.04 -9.43
C GLU A 392 -8.07 -21.34 -9.98
N SER A 393 -8.80 -22.05 -10.84
CA SER A 393 -8.26 -23.23 -11.55
C SER A 393 -7.01 -22.89 -12.36
N LYS A 394 -7.01 -21.77 -13.10
CA LYS A 394 -5.84 -21.29 -13.85
C LYS A 394 -4.68 -20.93 -12.94
N LYS A 395 -4.92 -20.25 -11.81
CA LYS A 395 -3.88 -19.92 -10.82
C LYS A 395 -3.21 -21.19 -10.29
N ILE A 396 -4.02 -22.21 -9.94
CA ILE A 396 -3.48 -23.49 -9.48
C ILE A 396 -2.66 -24.16 -10.58
N SER A 397 -3.18 -24.20 -11.81
CA SER A 397 -2.48 -24.80 -12.94
C SER A 397 -1.12 -24.13 -13.20
N VAL A 398 -1.09 -22.78 -13.16
CA VAL A 398 0.18 -22.02 -13.28
C VAL A 398 1.10 -22.34 -12.11
N PHE A 399 0.56 -22.42 -10.88
CA PHE A 399 1.35 -22.76 -9.70
C PHE A 399 2.02 -24.14 -9.80
N CYS A 400 1.33 -25.10 -10.40
CA CYS A 400 1.83 -26.47 -10.59
C CYS A 400 2.88 -26.61 -11.69
N ILE A 401 3.09 -25.61 -12.57
CA ILE A 401 4.12 -25.64 -13.60
C ILE A 401 5.50 -25.69 -12.93
N ASN A 402 6.20 -26.77 -13.13
CA ASN A 402 7.50 -27.02 -12.52
C ASN A 402 8.66 -26.65 -13.48
N GLU A 403 8.60 -25.44 -14.06
CA GLU A 403 9.75 -24.92 -14.81
C GLU A 403 10.74 -24.28 -13.83
N PRO A 404 11.98 -24.74 -13.78
CA PRO A 404 13.02 -24.10 -12.97
C PRO A 404 13.27 -22.71 -13.53
N SER A 405 12.74 -21.70 -12.84
CA SER A 405 13.00 -20.30 -13.16
C SER A 405 13.55 -19.62 -11.91
N ILE A 406 14.79 -19.14 -12.01
CA ILE A 406 15.46 -18.36 -10.98
C ILE A 406 14.65 -17.12 -10.57
N LYS A 407 13.80 -16.66 -11.48
CA LYS A 407 13.01 -15.43 -11.31
C LYS A 407 11.61 -15.67 -10.75
N ARG A 408 11.21 -16.93 -10.56
CA ARG A 408 9.89 -17.29 -10.01
C ARG A 408 10.03 -17.74 -8.57
N VAL A 409 9.23 -17.17 -7.68
CA VAL A 409 9.25 -17.45 -6.25
C VAL A 409 7.88 -17.92 -5.80
N GLN A 410 7.89 -19.07 -5.12
CA GLN A 410 6.70 -19.68 -4.53
C GLN A 410 6.89 -19.84 -3.03
N TRP A 411 5.85 -19.53 -2.26
CA TRP A 411 5.86 -19.70 -0.80
C TRP A 411 4.48 -19.94 -0.25
N LEU A 412 4.45 -20.43 0.99
CA LEU A 412 3.26 -20.52 1.82
C LEU A 412 3.25 -19.37 2.81
N GLU A 413 2.11 -18.77 3.03
CA GLU A 413 1.88 -17.76 4.06
C GLU A 413 0.75 -18.21 4.98
N LYS A 414 1.06 -18.34 6.27
CA LYS A 414 0.13 -18.80 7.30
C LYS A 414 -0.22 -17.65 8.22
N THR A 415 -1.50 -17.44 8.40
CA THR A 415 -2.07 -16.56 9.43
C THR A 415 -2.84 -17.38 10.44
N SER A 416 -3.30 -16.77 11.53
CA SER A 416 -4.13 -17.46 12.52
C SER A 416 -5.42 -18.08 11.94
N GLN A 417 -5.87 -17.61 10.77
CA GLN A 417 -7.15 -18.00 10.17
C GLN A 417 -7.06 -18.56 8.75
N ASN A 418 -5.91 -18.50 8.10
CA ASN A 418 -5.78 -18.84 6.68
C ASN A 418 -4.38 -19.34 6.33
N LEU A 419 -4.31 -20.27 5.38
CA LEU A 419 -3.09 -20.66 4.67
C LEU A 419 -3.25 -20.26 3.21
N SER A 420 -2.21 -19.67 2.63
CA SER A 420 -2.19 -19.21 1.24
C SER A 420 -0.96 -19.75 0.52
N TYR A 421 -1.14 -20.24 -0.71
CA TYR A 421 -0.06 -20.49 -1.65
C TYR A 421 0.14 -19.22 -2.48
N ILE A 422 1.36 -18.75 -2.56
CA ILE A 422 1.67 -17.50 -3.25
C ILE A 422 2.76 -17.76 -4.29
N ASP A 423 2.60 -17.14 -5.45
CA ASP A 423 3.48 -17.26 -6.61
C ASP A 423 3.70 -15.90 -7.25
N THR A 424 4.95 -15.51 -7.45
CA THR A 424 5.30 -14.25 -8.11
C THR A 424 6.56 -14.35 -8.94
N ASN A 425 6.72 -13.41 -9.88
CA ASN A 425 7.94 -13.26 -10.65
C ASN A 425 8.78 -12.11 -10.06
N LEU A 426 10.08 -12.33 -9.86
CA LEU A 426 11.03 -11.31 -9.39
C LEU A 426 11.41 -10.29 -10.47
N ASP A 427 11.17 -10.57 -11.75
CA ASP A 427 11.59 -9.70 -12.86
C ASP A 427 10.61 -8.53 -13.07
N ILE A 428 10.23 -7.89 -11.96
CA ILE A 428 9.32 -6.75 -11.99
C ILE A 428 9.96 -5.51 -12.63
N ALA A 429 11.28 -5.39 -12.55
CA ALA A 429 12.02 -4.29 -13.14
C ALA A 429 11.86 -4.25 -14.67
N LEU A 430 12.03 -5.39 -15.34
CA LEU A 430 11.83 -5.51 -16.79
C LEU A 430 10.39 -5.15 -17.17
N PHE A 431 9.43 -5.63 -16.40
CA PHE A 431 8.01 -5.35 -16.59
C PHE A 431 7.72 -3.85 -16.42
N LEU A 432 8.18 -3.23 -15.33
CA LEU A 432 7.97 -1.80 -15.08
C LEU A 432 8.67 -0.94 -16.14
N GLY A 433 9.92 -1.21 -16.45
CA GLY A 433 10.67 -0.44 -17.45
C GLY A 433 10.02 -0.49 -18.83
N LYS A 434 9.96 -1.67 -19.42
CA LYS A 434 9.56 -1.84 -20.82
C LYS A 434 8.06 -1.71 -21.05
N GLN A 435 7.24 -2.22 -20.14
CA GLN A 435 5.81 -2.25 -20.38
C GLN A 435 5.10 -1.07 -19.72
N PHE A 436 5.49 -0.65 -18.51
CA PHE A 436 4.81 0.41 -17.79
C PHE A 436 5.34 1.81 -18.12
N PHE A 437 6.65 2.05 -18.04
CA PHE A 437 7.21 3.40 -18.25
C PHE A 437 7.40 3.76 -19.71
N THR A 438 7.77 2.83 -20.59
CA THR A 438 8.03 3.11 -22.00
C THR A 438 6.82 3.70 -22.73
N PRO A 439 5.58 3.24 -22.54
CA PRO A 439 4.40 3.81 -23.24
C PRO A 439 3.99 5.22 -22.75
N LEU A 440 4.41 5.65 -21.56
CA LEU A 440 4.08 6.99 -21.04
C LEU A 440 4.85 8.06 -21.83
N HIS A 441 4.26 9.22 -22.06
CA HIS A 441 5.00 10.37 -22.61
C HIS A 441 6.03 10.86 -21.59
N ALA A 442 5.62 11.13 -20.37
CA ALA A 442 6.54 11.49 -19.29
C ALA A 442 6.11 10.90 -17.94
N ALA A 443 7.10 10.63 -17.11
CA ALA A 443 6.88 10.20 -15.73
C ALA A 443 7.78 10.97 -14.76
N VAL A 444 7.22 11.31 -13.60
CA VAL A 444 7.92 11.95 -12.49
C VAL A 444 7.91 11.02 -11.31
N LEU A 445 9.06 10.58 -10.87
CA LEU A 445 9.24 9.76 -9.68
C LEU A 445 9.84 10.64 -8.58
N CYS A 446 9.10 10.89 -7.54
CA CYS A 446 9.57 11.75 -6.46
C CYS A 446 9.36 11.10 -5.09
N SER A 447 10.25 11.42 -4.16
CA SER A 447 10.19 11.05 -2.75
C SER A 447 11.09 11.98 -1.92
N ALA A 448 10.90 11.96 -0.61
CA ALA A 448 11.87 12.59 0.31
C ALA A 448 13.16 11.76 0.44
N THR A 449 13.10 10.47 0.09
CA THR A 449 14.19 9.50 0.22
C THR A 449 14.17 8.57 -1.00
N LEU A 450 14.94 8.86 -2.02
CA LEU A 450 14.98 8.10 -3.26
C LEU A 450 16.42 7.72 -3.65
N ALA A 451 17.37 8.59 -3.36
CA ALA A 451 18.79 8.39 -3.63
C ALA A 451 19.50 7.73 -2.44
N THR A 452 20.46 6.87 -2.74
CA THR A 452 21.41 6.30 -1.79
C THR A 452 22.82 6.79 -2.15
N GLN A 453 23.56 7.34 -1.19
CA GLN A 453 24.88 7.94 -1.44
C GLN A 453 24.89 8.96 -2.62
N ASN A 454 23.86 9.79 -2.70
CA ASN A 454 23.62 10.77 -3.77
C ASN A 454 23.47 10.16 -5.18
N SER A 455 23.14 8.89 -5.30
CA SER A 455 22.92 8.17 -6.56
C SER A 455 21.51 7.60 -6.65
N PHE A 456 20.90 7.67 -7.82
CA PHE A 456 19.62 7.05 -8.15
C PHE A 456 19.76 5.64 -8.75
N SER A 457 20.96 5.11 -8.83
CA SER A 457 21.24 3.82 -9.47
C SER A 457 20.41 2.68 -8.90
N PHE A 458 20.18 2.66 -7.58
CA PHE A 458 19.35 1.63 -6.94
C PHE A 458 17.90 1.69 -7.44
N ILE A 459 17.25 2.84 -7.33
CA ILE A 459 15.83 2.98 -7.73
C ILE A 459 15.63 2.82 -9.23
N LYS A 460 16.56 3.27 -10.06
CA LYS A 460 16.51 3.07 -11.52
C LYS A 460 16.55 1.59 -11.87
N ARG A 461 17.44 0.83 -11.25
CA ARG A 461 17.55 -0.62 -11.45
C ARG A 461 16.31 -1.36 -10.98
N THR A 462 15.78 -1.07 -9.79
CA THR A 462 14.62 -1.77 -9.25
C THR A 462 13.33 -1.47 -10.02
N LEU A 463 13.24 -0.30 -10.66
CA LEU A 463 12.12 0.07 -11.51
C LEU A 463 12.34 -0.15 -13.02
N GLY A 464 13.53 -0.68 -13.40
CA GLY A 464 13.87 -0.97 -14.80
C GLY A 464 14.06 0.28 -15.67
N LEU A 465 14.33 1.44 -15.07
CA LEU A 465 14.55 2.69 -15.79
C LEU A 465 15.92 2.74 -16.51
N ASP A 466 16.82 1.85 -16.16
CA ASP A 466 18.11 1.61 -16.84
C ASP A 466 17.97 0.71 -18.07
N GLN A 467 16.78 0.16 -18.33
CA GLN A 467 16.50 -0.76 -19.43
C GLN A 467 15.59 -0.16 -20.51
N ILE A 468 15.37 1.15 -20.47
CA ILE A 468 14.52 1.87 -21.42
C ILE A 468 15.32 2.94 -22.18
N ASP A 469 14.89 3.23 -23.41
CA ASP A 469 15.56 4.21 -24.30
C ASP A 469 15.18 5.67 -24.02
N LYS A 470 14.50 5.94 -22.88
CA LYS A 470 14.12 7.31 -22.48
C LYS A 470 15.20 7.96 -21.64
N VAL A 471 15.37 9.26 -21.83
CA VAL A 471 16.23 10.08 -20.97
C VAL A 471 15.63 10.14 -19.57
N VAL A 472 16.44 9.86 -18.55
CA VAL A 472 16.08 9.93 -17.15
C VAL A 472 16.89 11.02 -16.47
N HIS A 473 16.25 12.13 -16.13
CA HIS A 473 16.86 13.21 -15.36
C HIS A 473 16.87 12.88 -13.87
N GLU A 474 17.98 13.18 -13.22
CA GLU A 474 18.19 12.94 -11.80
C GLU A 474 18.47 14.23 -11.07
N LYS A 475 17.72 14.52 -9.99
CA LYS A 475 17.97 15.75 -9.22
C LYS A 475 17.68 15.54 -7.73
N ILE A 476 18.60 16.03 -6.90
CA ILE A 476 18.44 16.07 -5.44
C ILE A 476 18.23 17.52 -5.04
N TYR A 477 17.12 17.80 -4.37
CA TYR A 477 16.84 19.07 -3.71
C TYR A 477 17.01 18.88 -2.20
N PRO A 478 17.99 19.52 -1.57
CA PRO A 478 18.21 19.39 -0.13
C PRO A 478 17.02 19.96 0.64
N SER A 479 16.83 19.45 1.85
CA SER A 479 15.85 20.01 2.79
C SER A 479 16.19 21.49 3.09
N PRO A 480 15.17 22.37 3.20
CA PRO A 480 15.40 23.77 3.58
C PRO A 480 15.73 23.92 5.07
N PHE A 481 15.67 22.87 5.86
CA PHE A 481 15.96 22.89 7.29
C PHE A 481 17.46 22.83 7.54
N SER A 482 17.92 23.60 8.53
CA SER A 482 19.34 23.65 8.94
C SER A 482 19.66 22.52 9.91
N PHE A 483 19.78 21.29 9.42
CA PHE A 483 20.08 20.13 10.25
C PHE A 483 21.33 20.30 11.14
N ASP A 484 22.33 21.07 10.67
CA ASP A 484 23.55 21.34 11.46
C ASP A 484 23.28 22.08 12.78
N THR A 485 22.19 22.87 12.85
CA THR A 485 21.81 23.63 14.05
C THR A 485 20.59 23.09 14.76
N GLN A 486 19.70 22.44 14.02
CA GLN A 486 18.41 21.97 14.51
C GLN A 486 18.41 20.50 14.95
N ALA A 487 19.34 19.68 14.44
CA ALA A 487 19.39 18.25 14.74
C ALA A 487 20.73 17.82 15.32
N LEU A 488 20.69 16.95 16.32
CA LEU A 488 21.85 16.26 16.85
C LEU A 488 21.67 14.76 16.69
N PHE A 489 22.53 14.13 15.87
CA PHE A 489 22.52 12.70 15.64
C PHE A 489 23.48 12.00 16.61
N LEU A 490 22.97 11.00 17.32
CA LEU A 490 23.64 10.37 18.45
C LEU A 490 23.68 8.85 18.29
N VAL A 491 24.84 8.23 18.52
CA VAL A 491 24.98 6.77 18.53
C VAL A 491 25.83 6.33 19.73
N PRO A 492 25.25 5.63 20.70
CA PRO A 492 25.98 5.05 21.82
C PRO A 492 26.92 3.93 21.34
N LYS A 493 28.15 3.89 21.87
CA LYS A 493 29.16 2.86 21.56
C LYS A 493 29.09 1.63 22.45
N ASP A 494 28.46 1.77 23.62
CA ASP A 494 28.38 0.79 24.72
C ASP A 494 27.01 0.08 24.78
N ILE A 495 26.28 0.06 23.66
CA ILE A 495 25.05 -0.75 23.50
C ILE A 495 25.43 -2.14 22.96
N PRO A 496 24.85 -3.22 23.52
CA PRO A 496 25.04 -4.57 23.02
C PRO A 496 24.61 -4.70 21.54
N LEU A 497 25.09 -5.72 20.83
CA LEU A 497 24.63 -6.02 19.48
C LEU A 497 23.19 -6.55 19.51
N PRO A 498 22.40 -6.36 18.45
CA PRO A 498 21.03 -6.88 18.39
C PRO A 498 20.87 -8.41 18.53
N SER A 499 21.95 -9.16 18.40
CA SER A 499 22.02 -10.61 18.65
C SER A 499 22.32 -10.98 20.10
N ASP A 500 22.66 -10.01 20.95
CA ASP A 500 22.98 -10.23 22.34
C ASP A 500 21.69 -10.42 23.17
N PRO A 501 21.61 -11.42 24.06
CA PRO A 501 20.43 -11.63 24.93
C PRO A 501 20.06 -10.43 25.78
N TYR A 502 21.06 -9.60 26.20
CA TYR A 502 20.84 -8.41 27.00
C TYR A 502 20.43 -7.17 26.22
N PHE A 503 20.38 -7.25 24.87
CA PHE A 503 20.08 -6.12 24.01
C PHE A 503 18.73 -5.46 24.37
N LEU A 504 17.65 -6.24 24.49
CA LEU A 504 16.31 -5.72 24.79
C LEU A 504 16.22 -5.05 26.16
N LEU A 505 16.92 -5.58 27.16
CA LEU A 505 16.95 -4.99 28.49
C LEU A 505 17.70 -3.65 28.49
N ASP A 506 18.86 -3.63 27.83
CA ASP A 506 19.72 -2.44 27.77
C ASP A 506 19.06 -1.29 27.00
N ILE A 507 18.41 -1.59 25.85
CA ILE A 507 17.69 -0.57 25.09
C ILE A 507 16.46 -0.04 25.84
N ALA A 508 15.72 -0.88 26.58
CA ALA A 508 14.57 -0.43 27.36
C ALA A 508 15.02 0.56 28.47
N GLN A 509 16.10 0.28 29.16
CA GLN A 509 16.68 1.19 30.12
C GLN A 509 17.17 2.49 29.46
N THR A 510 17.90 2.38 28.35
CA THR A 510 18.39 3.53 27.57
C THR A 510 17.23 4.41 27.07
N ILE A 511 16.16 3.84 26.55
CA ILE A 511 14.95 4.56 26.13
C ILE A 511 14.30 5.27 27.33
N GLY A 512 14.21 4.62 28.49
CA GLY A 512 13.70 5.21 29.72
C GLY A 512 14.46 6.48 30.13
N GLU A 513 15.78 6.46 30.11
CA GLU A 513 16.62 7.62 30.40
C GLU A 513 16.42 8.76 29.35
N ILE A 514 16.33 8.39 28.07
CA ILE A 514 16.10 9.36 27.01
C ILE A 514 14.73 10.04 27.18
N ILE A 515 13.69 9.29 27.57
CA ILE A 515 12.35 9.83 27.84
C ILE A 515 12.41 10.88 28.96
N VAL A 516 13.14 10.62 30.01
CA VAL A 516 13.32 11.58 31.13
C VAL A 516 14.06 12.83 30.64
N ILE A 517 15.13 12.66 29.86
CA ILE A 517 15.96 13.77 29.36
C ILE A 517 15.16 14.66 28.41
N SER A 518 14.32 14.07 27.54
CA SER A 518 13.50 14.79 26.57
C SER A 518 12.16 15.28 27.14
N GLN A 519 11.87 15.01 28.40
CA GLN A 519 10.59 15.32 29.07
C GLN A 519 9.40 14.70 28.31
N GLY A 520 9.49 13.40 27.99
CA GLY A 520 8.61 12.78 27.02
C GLY A 520 8.90 13.32 25.61
N SER A 521 7.89 13.50 24.76
CA SER A 521 8.03 14.00 23.37
C SER A 521 9.00 13.14 22.55
N VAL A 522 8.91 11.82 22.69
CA VAL A 522 9.76 10.82 22.06
C VAL A 522 8.98 9.95 21.10
N PHE A 523 9.55 9.73 19.93
CA PHE A 523 9.07 8.77 18.97
C PHE A 523 10.07 7.63 18.80
N VAL A 524 9.71 6.41 19.18
CA VAL A 524 10.56 5.23 19.13
C VAL A 524 10.14 4.35 17.95
N LEU A 525 11.06 4.10 17.04
CA LEU A 525 10.89 3.33 15.83
C LEU A 525 11.51 1.93 15.96
N PHE A 526 10.66 0.92 15.95
CA PHE A 526 11.03 -0.49 15.98
C PHE A 526 10.96 -1.13 14.59
N THR A 527 11.67 -2.22 14.39
CA THR A 527 11.65 -3.02 13.15
C THR A 527 10.69 -4.21 13.21
N SER A 528 10.12 -4.53 14.38
CA SER A 528 9.10 -5.59 14.52
C SER A 528 8.15 -5.30 15.68
N PHE A 529 6.93 -5.83 15.59
CA PHE A 529 5.94 -5.76 16.69
C PHE A 529 6.38 -6.54 17.93
N GLU A 530 7.04 -7.68 17.75
CA GLU A 530 7.58 -8.48 18.84
C GLU A 530 8.57 -7.67 19.67
N MET A 531 9.56 -7.05 19.01
CA MET A 531 10.55 -6.19 19.69
C MET A 531 9.89 -5.00 20.39
N LEU A 532 8.89 -4.37 19.77
CA LEU A 532 8.13 -3.29 20.39
C LEU A 532 7.42 -3.77 21.66
N HIS A 533 6.73 -4.91 21.58
CA HIS A 533 5.99 -5.47 22.71
C HIS A 533 6.91 -5.84 23.87
N ASP A 534 8.00 -6.53 23.58
CA ASP A 534 9.00 -6.96 24.55
C ASP A 534 9.71 -5.79 25.21
N CYS A 535 10.04 -4.75 24.45
CA CYS A 535 10.61 -3.54 24.97
C CYS A 535 9.60 -2.79 25.88
N PHE A 536 8.33 -2.69 25.43
CA PHE A 536 7.27 -2.03 26.21
C PHE A 536 7.07 -2.69 27.59
N GLN A 537 7.11 -4.02 27.68
CA GLN A 537 6.97 -4.73 28.96
C GLN A 537 8.11 -4.43 29.96
N ARG A 538 9.29 -4.06 29.46
CA ARG A 538 10.49 -3.76 30.26
C ARG A 538 10.68 -2.26 30.49
N LEU A 539 9.99 -1.43 29.72
CA LEU A 539 10.15 0.02 29.76
C LEU A 539 9.50 0.63 30.99
N GLN A 540 10.29 1.32 31.81
CA GLN A 540 9.80 2.13 32.90
C GLN A 540 9.74 3.60 32.46
N SER A 541 8.59 4.23 32.60
CA SER A 541 8.40 5.64 32.22
C SER A 541 7.42 6.34 33.14
N SER A 542 7.76 7.54 33.55
CA SER A 542 6.85 8.47 34.22
C SER A 542 5.99 9.28 33.27
N TYR A 543 6.21 9.16 31.96
CA TYR A 543 5.48 9.84 30.91
C TYR A 543 4.49 8.88 30.23
N PRO A 544 3.33 9.38 29.77
CA PRO A 544 2.36 8.55 29.10
C PRO A 544 2.91 7.92 27.80
N ILE A 545 2.70 6.61 27.66
CA ILE A 545 3.14 5.86 26.49
C ILE A 545 1.93 5.53 25.61
N LEU A 546 2.02 5.87 24.34
CA LEU A 546 1.13 5.46 23.26
C LEU A 546 1.81 4.32 22.51
N LYS A 547 1.14 3.19 22.37
CA LYS A 547 1.68 2.03 21.69
C LYS A 547 0.86 1.71 20.43
N GLN A 548 1.53 1.42 19.34
CA GLN A 548 0.88 0.94 18.14
C GLN A 548 0.13 -0.37 18.43
N GLY A 549 -1.13 -0.43 18.00
CA GLY A 549 -2.06 -1.54 18.28
C GLY A 549 -3.13 -1.21 19.33
N ASP A 550 -2.91 -0.24 20.23
CA ASP A 550 -3.88 0.14 21.26
C ASP A 550 -5.05 0.96 20.66
N LEU A 551 -4.77 1.75 19.64
CA LEU A 551 -5.75 2.60 18.95
C LEU A 551 -5.47 2.59 17.43
N PRO A 552 -6.44 2.99 16.59
CA PRO A 552 -6.22 3.26 15.18
C PRO A 552 -5.09 4.29 14.97
N ARG A 553 -4.31 4.12 13.91
CA ARG A 553 -3.12 4.93 13.63
C ARG A 553 -3.37 6.45 13.68
N HIS A 554 -4.46 6.92 13.07
CA HIS A 554 -4.79 8.36 13.05
C HIS A 554 -5.06 8.91 14.45
N MET A 555 -5.76 8.16 15.31
CA MET A 555 -6.05 8.57 16.69
C MET A 555 -4.79 8.62 17.56
N LEU A 556 -3.86 7.65 17.38
CA LEU A 556 -2.56 7.67 18.07
C LEU A 556 -1.77 8.92 17.71
N LEU A 557 -1.72 9.25 16.40
CA LEU A 557 -1.02 10.43 15.91
C LEU A 557 -1.65 11.73 16.39
N GLU A 558 -2.96 11.84 16.43
CA GLU A 558 -3.65 13.01 16.95
C GLU A 558 -3.38 13.21 18.44
N LYS A 559 -3.50 12.15 19.24
CA LYS A 559 -3.17 12.22 20.67
C LYS A 559 -1.73 12.66 20.89
N PHE A 560 -0.79 12.07 20.13
CA PHE A 560 0.63 12.41 20.23
C PHE A 560 0.93 13.86 19.86
N LYS A 561 0.22 14.40 18.86
CA LYS A 561 0.36 15.82 18.44
C LYS A 561 -0.22 16.81 19.43
N GLN A 562 -1.36 16.50 20.03
CA GLN A 562 -2.11 17.42 20.88
C GLN A 562 -1.50 17.59 22.27
N THR A 563 -0.77 16.60 22.75
CA THR A 563 -0.27 16.58 24.12
C THR A 563 1.26 16.41 24.15
N PRO A 564 2.03 17.51 24.29
CA PRO A 564 3.48 17.40 24.49
C PRO A 564 3.82 16.54 25.70
N GLY A 565 4.98 15.88 25.67
CA GLY A 565 5.43 15.02 26.77
C GLY A 565 4.91 13.59 26.70
N GLN A 566 4.33 13.17 25.57
CA GLN A 566 3.96 11.75 25.33
C GLN A 566 5.07 10.99 24.61
N VAL A 567 5.07 9.68 24.80
CA VAL A 567 5.97 8.74 24.12
C VAL A 567 5.16 7.91 23.13
N LEU A 568 5.60 7.82 21.86
CA LEU A 568 4.97 6.97 20.85
C LEU A 568 5.92 5.81 20.49
N LEU A 569 5.48 4.57 20.72
CA LEU A 569 6.17 3.36 20.30
C LEU A 569 5.49 2.81 19.03
N ALA A 570 6.23 2.68 17.93
CA ALA A 570 5.65 2.22 16.68
C ALA A 570 6.66 1.46 15.79
N THR A 571 6.12 0.75 14.78
CA THR A 571 6.85 -0.02 13.78
C THR A 571 6.74 0.60 12.38
N ASP A 572 7.10 -0.16 11.35
CA ASP A 572 7.28 0.26 9.96
C ASP A 572 6.20 1.20 9.40
N SER A 573 4.93 0.95 9.69
CA SER A 573 3.84 1.79 9.16
C SER A 573 3.87 3.25 9.67
N PHE A 574 4.66 3.53 10.70
CA PHE A 574 4.87 4.88 11.26
C PHE A 574 6.19 5.53 10.84
N TRP A 575 7.08 4.78 10.16
CA TRP A 575 8.28 5.39 9.59
C TRP A 575 7.94 6.44 8.53
N GLU A 576 6.72 6.37 7.99
CA GLU A 576 6.23 7.27 6.95
C GLU A 576 4.90 7.94 7.33
N GLY A 577 4.60 9.07 6.68
CA GLY A 577 3.31 9.76 6.83
C GLY A 577 3.00 10.31 8.22
N VAL A 578 4.02 10.42 9.09
CA VAL A 578 3.91 11.05 10.40
C VAL A 578 4.41 12.48 10.32
N ASP A 579 3.55 13.42 10.61
CA ASP A 579 3.84 14.85 10.61
C ASP A 579 3.51 15.42 12.00
N VAL A 580 4.55 15.64 12.82
CA VAL A 580 4.44 16.14 14.20
C VAL A 580 5.31 17.36 14.34
N PRO A 581 4.76 18.57 14.24
CA PRO A 581 5.54 19.80 14.38
C PRO A 581 5.70 20.22 15.85
N GLY A 582 6.78 20.95 16.11
CA GLY A 582 7.01 21.64 17.38
C GLY A 582 7.39 20.73 18.56
N ASP A 583 7.11 21.19 19.76
CA ASP A 583 7.53 20.56 21.02
C ASP A 583 6.93 19.17 21.30
N ALA A 584 5.96 18.74 20.53
CA ALA A 584 5.39 17.40 20.67
C ALA A 584 6.41 16.30 20.28
N LEU A 585 7.43 16.63 19.46
CA LEU A 585 8.49 15.70 19.08
C LEU A 585 9.87 16.33 19.24
N ARG A 586 10.60 15.93 20.29
CA ARG A 586 11.97 16.37 20.59
C ARG A 586 13.01 15.31 20.33
N CYS A 587 12.60 14.05 20.28
CA CYS A 587 13.53 12.96 20.10
C CYS A 587 12.92 11.86 19.22
N VAL A 588 13.71 11.39 18.25
CA VAL A 588 13.42 10.19 17.45
C VAL A 588 14.45 9.13 17.79
N ILE A 589 14.01 7.94 18.16
CA ILE A 589 14.88 6.81 18.47
C ILE A 589 14.67 5.72 17.39
N ILE A 590 15.72 5.36 16.70
CA ILE A 590 15.78 4.22 15.81
C ILE A 590 16.47 3.08 16.57
N VAL A 591 15.67 2.08 16.97
CA VAL A 591 16.15 1.01 17.85
C VAL A 591 17.14 0.08 17.15
N LYS A 592 16.89 -0.23 15.89
CA LYS A 592 17.70 -1.15 15.08
C LYS A 592 17.74 -0.68 13.63
N LEU A 593 18.84 -0.94 12.93
CA LEU A 593 18.91 -0.68 11.49
C LEU A 593 17.82 -1.48 10.75
N PRO A 594 17.05 -0.83 9.87
CA PRO A 594 15.85 -1.43 9.26
C PRO A 594 16.18 -2.35 8.09
N PHE A 595 16.95 -3.39 8.35
CA PHE A 595 17.18 -4.44 7.38
C PHE A 595 15.95 -5.33 7.22
N ALA A 596 15.67 -5.73 5.98
CA ALA A 596 14.65 -6.72 5.69
C ALA A 596 14.92 -8.04 6.44
N VAL A 597 13.83 -8.75 6.78
CA VAL A 597 13.94 -10.04 7.47
C VAL A 597 14.62 -11.05 6.53
N PRO A 598 15.75 -11.65 6.92
CA PRO A 598 16.50 -12.56 6.04
C PRO A 598 15.69 -13.76 5.53
N SER A 599 14.75 -14.26 6.34
CA SER A 599 13.89 -15.41 6.03
C SER A 599 12.61 -15.03 5.25
N ASP A 600 12.48 -13.78 4.77
CA ASP A 600 11.38 -13.42 3.88
C ASP A 600 11.59 -14.08 2.51
N PRO A 601 10.63 -14.85 1.97
CA PRO A 601 10.78 -15.60 0.74
C PRO A 601 11.17 -14.77 -0.48
N LEU A 602 10.65 -13.55 -0.59
CA LEU A 602 11.00 -12.63 -1.68
C LEU A 602 12.44 -12.14 -1.52
N HIS A 603 12.82 -11.76 -0.30
CA HIS A 603 14.17 -11.28 -0.03
C HIS A 603 15.22 -12.35 -0.28
N GLU A 604 14.99 -13.59 0.19
CA GLU A 604 15.85 -14.73 -0.08
C GLU A 604 16.03 -14.97 -1.58
N ALA A 605 14.92 -14.97 -2.31
CA ALA A 605 14.96 -15.23 -3.74
C ALA A 605 15.67 -14.13 -4.53
N TYR A 606 15.52 -12.87 -4.15
CA TYR A 606 16.29 -11.76 -4.71
C TYR A 606 17.79 -11.94 -4.47
N ILE A 607 18.17 -12.30 -3.24
CA ILE A 607 19.56 -12.57 -2.87
C ILE A 607 20.15 -13.68 -3.74
N GLU A 608 19.41 -14.77 -3.94
CA GLU A 608 19.86 -15.88 -4.77
C GLU A 608 20.01 -15.49 -6.25
N ALA A 609 19.00 -14.82 -6.81
CA ALA A 609 19.05 -14.36 -8.20
C ALA A 609 20.23 -13.41 -8.44
N MET A 610 20.46 -12.47 -7.53
CA MET A 610 21.59 -11.54 -7.65
C MET A 610 22.95 -12.24 -7.51
N ARG A 611 23.08 -13.25 -6.64
CA ARG A 611 24.30 -14.05 -6.53
C ARG A 611 24.61 -14.81 -7.81
N GLN A 612 23.59 -15.37 -8.46
CA GLN A 612 23.75 -16.06 -9.74
C GLN A 612 24.16 -15.09 -10.85
N ASP A 613 23.70 -13.84 -10.80
CA ASP A 613 24.16 -12.77 -11.70
C ASP A 613 25.57 -12.23 -11.34
N GLY A 614 26.29 -12.83 -10.36
CA GLY A 614 27.62 -12.40 -9.93
C GLY A 614 27.65 -11.08 -9.15
N LYS A 615 26.49 -10.59 -8.66
CA LYS A 615 26.34 -9.34 -7.90
C LYS A 615 26.49 -9.57 -6.40
N ASN A 616 26.76 -8.51 -5.66
CA ASN A 616 26.73 -8.53 -4.20
C ASN A 616 25.34 -8.09 -3.68
N PRO A 617 24.44 -9.02 -3.33
CA PRO A 617 23.07 -8.68 -2.99
C PRO A 617 22.98 -7.87 -1.70
N PHE A 618 23.89 -8.06 -0.75
CA PHE A 618 23.90 -7.30 0.48
C PHE A 618 24.19 -5.81 0.24
N LEU A 619 25.23 -5.49 -0.52
CA LEU A 619 25.64 -4.11 -0.78
C LEU A 619 24.77 -3.44 -1.86
N GLU A 620 24.27 -4.19 -2.82
CA GLU A 620 23.55 -3.63 -3.97
C GLU A 620 22.02 -3.61 -3.83
N TYR A 621 21.46 -4.38 -2.86
CA TYR A 621 20.01 -4.45 -2.63
C TYR A 621 19.63 -4.21 -1.16
N THR A 622 20.13 -5.04 -0.24
CA THR A 622 19.71 -5.00 1.17
C THR A 622 20.12 -3.69 1.87
N VAL A 623 21.36 -3.24 1.68
CA VAL A 623 21.85 -2.00 2.29
C VAL A 623 21.17 -0.75 1.71
N PRO A 624 21.04 -0.56 0.38
CA PRO A 624 20.30 0.57 -0.18
C PRO A 624 18.85 0.66 0.29
N GLN A 625 18.13 -0.45 0.34
CA GLN A 625 16.76 -0.50 0.84
C GLN A 625 16.67 -0.06 2.30
N ALA A 626 17.57 -0.59 3.15
CA ALA A 626 17.64 -0.19 4.56
C ALA A 626 18.03 1.29 4.75
N ILE A 627 18.89 1.84 3.89
CA ILE A 627 19.25 3.27 3.91
C ILE A 627 18.04 4.15 3.59
N ILE A 628 17.24 3.81 2.61
CA ILE A 628 16.03 4.57 2.27
C ILE A 628 15.10 4.64 3.48
N GLN A 629 14.82 3.52 4.11
CA GLN A 629 13.97 3.45 5.29
C GLN A 629 14.58 4.19 6.49
N PHE A 630 15.89 4.06 6.71
CA PHE A 630 16.61 4.78 7.77
C PHE A 630 16.52 6.32 7.59
N LYS A 631 16.68 6.81 6.35
CA LYS A 631 16.51 8.23 6.02
C LYS A 631 15.08 8.72 6.32
N GLN A 632 14.07 7.89 6.11
CA GLN A 632 12.69 8.22 6.43
C GLN A 632 12.47 8.42 7.93
N GLY A 633 12.98 7.50 8.75
CA GLY A 633 12.96 7.62 10.20
C GLY A 633 13.72 8.88 10.68
N PHE A 634 14.89 9.13 10.10
CA PHE A 634 15.67 10.33 10.37
C PHE A 634 14.89 11.62 10.03
N GLY A 635 14.20 11.64 8.91
CA GLY A 635 13.42 12.80 8.43
C GLY A 635 12.15 13.09 9.24
N ARG A 636 11.82 12.32 10.31
CA ARG A 636 10.65 12.58 11.15
C ARG A 636 10.81 13.76 12.09
N LEU A 637 12.03 14.09 12.48
CA LEU A 637 12.31 15.07 13.53
C LEU A 637 11.94 16.51 13.15
N LEU A 638 12.32 16.97 11.94
CA LEU A 638 12.17 18.38 11.55
C LEU A 638 11.02 18.59 10.57
N ARG A 639 10.13 19.55 10.89
CA ARG A 639 8.97 19.96 10.08
C ARG A 639 8.88 21.47 9.85
N SER A 640 9.56 22.24 10.70
CA SER A 640 9.61 23.69 10.60
C SER A 640 11.02 24.21 10.88
N GLN A 641 11.26 25.49 10.55
CA GLN A 641 12.54 26.16 10.87
C GLN A 641 12.75 26.35 12.37
N GLN A 642 11.72 26.16 13.19
CA GLN A 642 11.78 26.33 14.64
C GLN A 642 11.99 25.00 15.37
N ASP A 643 11.79 23.88 14.71
CA ASP A 643 11.96 22.57 15.34
C ASP A 643 13.42 22.32 15.70
N LYS A 644 13.64 21.70 16.84
CA LYS A 644 14.97 21.31 17.33
C LYS A 644 14.87 20.03 18.12
N GLY A 645 15.79 19.09 17.85
CA GLY A 645 15.74 17.83 18.59
C GLY A 645 16.90 16.89 18.30
N CYS A 646 16.83 15.71 18.91
CA CYS A 646 17.84 14.67 18.80
C CYS A 646 17.32 13.45 18.01
N ILE A 647 18.21 12.81 17.28
CA ILE A 647 17.95 11.51 16.66
C ILE A 647 18.97 10.53 17.20
N LEU A 648 18.50 9.43 17.76
CA LEU A 648 19.36 8.38 18.30
C LEU A 648 19.22 7.10 17.47
N CYS A 649 20.35 6.47 17.19
CA CYS A 649 20.38 5.11 16.66
C CYS A 649 21.00 4.19 17.70
N LEU A 650 20.22 3.23 18.21
CA LEU A 650 20.64 2.29 19.26
C LEU A 650 21.25 1.00 18.68
N ASP A 651 21.68 1.02 17.44
CA ASP A 651 22.32 -0.11 16.78
C ASP A 651 23.81 0.16 16.53
N HIS A 652 24.65 -0.44 17.37
CA HIS A 652 26.11 -0.27 17.29
C HIS A 652 26.72 -0.73 15.94
N ARG A 653 26.02 -1.54 15.15
CA ARG A 653 26.49 -1.96 13.83
C ARG A 653 26.70 -0.77 12.87
N LEU A 654 26.02 0.35 13.12
CA LEU A 654 26.22 1.59 12.38
C LEU A 654 27.67 2.12 12.48
N LEU A 655 28.35 1.86 13.60
CA LEU A 655 29.74 2.28 13.84
C LEU A 655 30.75 1.16 13.60
N SER A 656 30.38 -0.10 13.94
CA SER A 656 31.32 -1.23 13.95
C SER A 656 31.42 -1.97 12.62
N LYS A 657 30.46 -1.81 11.71
CA LYS A 657 30.45 -2.51 10.42
C LYS A 657 30.79 -1.55 9.26
N ALA A 658 31.49 -2.05 8.26
CA ALA A 658 31.91 -1.27 7.09
C ALA A 658 30.74 -0.57 6.37
N TYR A 659 29.60 -1.25 6.26
CA TYR A 659 28.40 -0.70 5.63
C TYR A 659 27.77 0.46 6.43
N GLY A 660 28.08 0.63 7.70
CA GLY A 660 27.56 1.73 8.52
C GLY A 660 27.95 3.10 7.98
N LYS A 661 29.13 3.22 7.36
CA LYS A 661 29.56 4.44 6.67
C LYS A 661 28.60 4.84 5.53
N LEU A 662 28.00 3.88 4.84
CA LEU A 662 27.05 4.13 3.74
C LEU A 662 25.77 4.77 4.28
N PHE A 663 25.29 4.36 5.44
CA PHE A 663 24.17 5.00 6.15
C PHE A 663 24.52 6.42 6.55
N LEU A 664 25.65 6.62 7.22
CA LEU A 664 26.10 7.93 7.70
C LEU A 664 26.34 8.94 6.57
N ASN A 665 26.83 8.50 5.40
CA ASN A 665 27.06 9.33 4.23
C ASN A 665 25.77 9.65 3.47
N SER A 666 24.70 8.90 3.71
CA SER A 666 23.39 9.12 3.08
C SER A 666 22.49 10.09 3.87
N LEU A 667 22.88 10.44 5.09
CA LEU A 667 22.15 11.40 5.92
C LEU A 667 22.43 12.86 5.49
N PRO A 668 21.48 13.76 5.74
CA PRO A 668 21.75 15.19 5.65
C PRO A 668 22.93 15.60 6.53
N SER A 669 23.61 16.71 6.17
CA SER A 669 24.64 17.29 7.01
C SER A 669 24.03 17.70 8.37
N CYS A 670 24.50 17.10 9.46
CA CYS A 670 24.06 17.40 10.82
C CYS A 670 25.18 17.14 11.82
N LYS A 671 25.07 17.72 13.01
CA LYS A 671 25.99 17.40 14.12
C LYS A 671 25.84 15.94 14.50
N LYS A 672 26.97 15.21 14.52
CA LYS A 672 27.03 13.80 14.88
C LYS A 672 27.92 13.64 16.12
N TYR A 673 27.47 12.88 17.09
CA TYR A 673 28.26 12.56 18.28
C TYR A 673 28.15 11.06 18.58
N PHE A 674 29.29 10.41 18.81
CA PHE A 674 29.45 8.99 19.07
C PHE A 674 30.23 8.78 20.34
N GLY A 675 29.62 8.28 21.40
CA GLY A 675 30.23 8.15 22.73
C GLY A 675 29.57 7.09 23.61
N SER A 676 29.97 7.01 24.88
CA SER A 676 29.23 6.19 25.86
C SER A 676 27.82 6.76 26.09
N LYS A 677 26.90 5.94 26.60
CA LYS A 677 25.54 6.37 26.97
C LYS A 677 25.53 7.60 27.86
N GLU A 678 26.38 7.63 28.88
CA GLU A 678 26.50 8.79 29.78
C GLU A 678 26.86 10.08 29.05
N ASN A 679 27.82 10.01 28.12
CA ASN A 679 28.23 11.18 27.35
C ASN A 679 27.14 11.60 26.36
N ILE A 680 26.44 10.64 25.74
CA ILE A 680 25.26 10.88 24.91
C ILE A 680 24.19 11.64 25.70
N TYR A 681 23.88 11.22 26.92
CA TYR A 681 22.91 11.88 27.80
C TYR A 681 23.31 13.32 28.16
N LYS A 682 24.60 13.58 28.40
CA LYS A 682 25.13 14.92 28.65
C LYS A 682 25.00 15.83 27.43
N GLU A 683 25.40 15.33 26.26
CA GLU A 683 25.28 16.06 24.97
C GLU A 683 23.83 16.36 24.63
N MET A 684 22.95 15.39 24.83
CA MET A 684 21.51 15.52 24.58
C MET A 684 20.90 16.60 25.49
N LYS A 685 21.17 16.56 26.80
CA LYS A 685 20.75 17.59 27.78
C LYS A 685 21.26 18.98 27.37
N SER A 686 22.54 19.07 27.03
CA SER A 686 23.13 20.34 26.58
C SER A 686 22.47 20.86 25.29
N PHE A 687 22.21 20.00 24.35
CA PHE A 687 21.60 20.40 23.06
C PHE A 687 20.16 20.84 23.22
N LEU A 688 19.32 20.06 23.92
CA LEU A 688 17.88 20.34 24.08
C LEU A 688 17.61 21.52 25.02
N TRP A 689 18.40 21.70 26.09
CA TRP A 689 18.07 22.57 27.22
C TRP A 689 19.07 23.72 27.45
N LYS A 690 20.10 23.89 26.60
CA LYS A 690 20.90 25.12 26.64
C LYS A 690 20.00 26.33 26.47
N LYS A 691 19.91 27.18 27.52
CA LYS A 691 19.34 28.53 27.42
C LYS A 691 20.03 29.23 26.25
N LYS A 692 19.26 29.87 25.38
CA LYS A 692 19.76 30.91 24.49
C LYS A 692 20.49 31.90 25.43
N GLU A 693 21.80 31.95 25.37
CA GLU A 693 22.49 33.16 25.78
C GLU A 693 21.96 34.25 24.83
N ILE A 694 21.12 35.08 25.40
CA ILE A 694 20.67 36.30 24.79
C ILE A 694 21.96 37.10 24.62
N LEU A 695 22.40 37.24 23.36
CA LEU A 695 23.33 38.28 23.01
C LEU A 695 22.69 39.60 23.44
N ALA A 696 23.18 40.14 24.56
CA ALA A 696 22.92 41.48 25.01
C ALA A 696 23.56 42.49 24.07
#